data_16822dc5399a84541b3b05891788fae5
#
_entry.id   16822dc5399a84541b3b05891788fae5
#
_cell.length_a   1.000
_cell.length_b   1.000
_cell.length_c   1.000
_cell.angle_alpha   90.00
_cell.angle_beta   90.00
_cell.angle_gamma   90.00
#
_symmetry.space_group_name_H-M   'P 1'
#
loop_
_entity.id
_entity.type
_entity.pdbx_description
1 polymer ?
#
loop_
_entity_poly.entity_id
_entity_poly.type
_entity_poly.pdbx_seq_one_letter_code
_entity_poly.pdbx_strand_id
1 'polypeptide(L)'
;MPAKLVVLASGSGTLLQAVLDAAARPGYPATVVAVGTDRPGVAALARAERAGVPAFTVRMADHPDRASWDEALTAAVAAHEPDLVVSAGFLKILGPRFLDRFPNRVINTHPALLPAFPGIRAVADALELGVKVTGSTVHFVDAGVDTGPIIAQEAVPVEPGDDEDGLHERIKTVERGLLVDVIEKLGRAGCTVDGRKVSFGVSESPGSGQRPIRRALIGVSDKSGLLELATGLHAAGVEIVSTGGTARVIADAGVPVTPVEEVTGFPESFGGRVKTLHPRVHAGLLADRSNAEHAEQLSTLDIAPFDLLVVNLYPFTETVASGATPEDCVENIDIGGPAMVRAAAKNHGSVAVIVDPARYDQVLERVGAGGFDLAERRRLAAEAFAHTAAYDTAVASWFAGVHAPADDSGFPDFLGAGWRRGEVLRYGENPHQRAAVYRGDREGLAHAEQLHGKAMSYNNYVDTDAARRAAYDFAEPTVAIIKHANPCGIASGTDIAEAHRKAHACDPVSAFGGVIAANRPVSLEAAEQIADVFTEVVLAPDFDAEALDVLRRKKNIRLLRLPALDGPDDLELRPISGGLLVQTSDRIDAPGDDPANWTLATGEAADEATLADLVFAWRAVRSVKSNAILLASDRATVGVGMGQVNRVDSSRLAVQRAGDRVKGSVAASDAFFPFPDGLQVLLDAGVRAVVQPGGSVRDAEVIAAAEAVGATLYLTGTRHFAH
;
A
#
# COMPACT_ATOMS: atom_id res chain seq x y z
N MET A 1 -20.51 -22.78 -26.66
CA MET A 1 -21.72 -22.49 -27.44
C MET A 1 -22.13 -21.06 -27.16
N PRO A 2 -22.72 -20.30 -28.11
CA PRO A 2 -23.22 -18.96 -27.83
C PRO A 2 -24.27 -18.98 -26.71
N ALA A 3 -24.29 -17.94 -25.87
CA ALA A 3 -25.28 -17.81 -24.81
C ALA A 3 -26.70 -17.67 -25.38
N LYS A 4 -27.65 -18.38 -24.81
CA LYS A 4 -29.07 -18.35 -25.24
C LYS A 4 -29.77 -17.15 -24.62
N LEU A 5 -30.29 -16.24 -25.43
CA LEU A 5 -31.01 -15.06 -24.95
C LEU A 5 -32.52 -15.22 -25.14
N VAL A 6 -33.31 -14.88 -24.14
CA VAL A 6 -34.71 -14.53 -24.30
C VAL A 6 -34.85 -13.02 -24.13
N VAL A 7 -35.43 -12.34 -25.12
CA VAL A 7 -35.62 -10.89 -25.10
C VAL A 7 -37.10 -10.57 -24.86
N LEU A 8 -37.38 -9.78 -23.82
CA LEU A 8 -38.73 -9.31 -23.48
C LEU A 8 -38.92 -7.87 -23.96
N ALA A 9 -40.03 -7.59 -24.68
CA ALA A 9 -40.31 -6.26 -25.21
C ALA A 9 -41.82 -5.96 -25.23
N SER A 10 -42.24 -4.74 -24.90
CA SER A 10 -43.65 -4.33 -24.87
C SER A 10 -44.09 -3.41 -26.01
N GLY A 11 -43.22 -3.01 -26.93
CA GLY A 11 -43.54 -1.97 -27.91
C GLY A 11 -42.82 -2.10 -29.26
N SER A 12 -42.15 -1.02 -29.70
CA SER A 12 -41.51 -0.90 -31.02
C SER A 12 -40.38 -1.90 -31.27
N GLY A 13 -39.71 -2.35 -30.21
CA GLY A 13 -38.62 -3.34 -30.27
C GLY A 13 -37.34 -2.82 -30.94
N THR A 14 -37.00 -1.56 -30.83
CA THR A 14 -35.76 -1.00 -31.40
C THR A 14 -34.52 -1.57 -30.73
N LEU A 15 -34.55 -1.77 -29.41
CA LEU A 15 -33.52 -2.47 -28.66
C LEU A 15 -33.41 -3.96 -29.05
N LEU A 16 -34.57 -4.63 -29.19
CA LEU A 16 -34.61 -6.01 -29.71
C LEU A 16 -33.95 -6.09 -31.10
N GLN A 17 -34.19 -5.12 -31.99
CA GLN A 17 -33.56 -5.13 -33.31
C GLN A 17 -32.06 -5.06 -33.24
N ALA A 18 -31.53 -4.17 -32.38
CA ALA A 18 -30.06 -4.06 -32.17
C ALA A 18 -29.45 -5.39 -31.70
N VAL A 19 -30.14 -6.09 -30.78
CA VAL A 19 -29.67 -7.41 -30.27
C VAL A 19 -29.77 -8.48 -31.38
N LEU A 20 -30.84 -8.50 -32.21
CA LEU A 20 -30.97 -9.43 -33.33
C LEU A 20 -29.90 -9.21 -34.40
N ASP A 21 -29.62 -7.93 -34.73
CA ASP A 21 -28.60 -7.58 -35.73
C ASP A 21 -27.18 -7.95 -35.21
N ALA A 22 -26.93 -7.79 -33.94
CA ALA A 22 -25.66 -8.20 -33.30
C ALA A 22 -25.53 -9.74 -33.29
N ALA A 23 -26.57 -10.45 -32.90
CA ALA A 23 -26.57 -11.92 -32.81
C ALA A 23 -26.39 -12.60 -34.20
N ALA A 24 -26.70 -11.90 -35.29
CA ALA A 24 -26.48 -12.38 -36.66
C ALA A 24 -25.01 -12.22 -37.13
N ARG A 25 -24.15 -11.50 -36.39
CA ARG A 25 -22.73 -11.29 -36.74
C ARG A 25 -21.93 -12.57 -36.53
N PRO A 26 -21.02 -12.95 -37.44
CA PRO A 26 -20.10 -14.06 -37.20
C PRO A 26 -19.27 -13.85 -35.92
N GLY A 27 -19.24 -14.85 -35.05
CA GLY A 27 -18.43 -14.80 -33.81
C GLY A 27 -19.06 -14.01 -32.68
N TYR A 28 -20.27 -13.50 -32.78
CA TYR A 28 -20.98 -12.91 -31.64
C TYR A 28 -21.33 -14.00 -30.62
N PRO A 29 -21.09 -13.79 -29.31
CA PRO A 29 -21.14 -14.87 -28.32
C PRO A 29 -22.54 -15.18 -27.78
N ALA A 30 -23.59 -14.66 -28.39
CA ALA A 30 -24.96 -14.87 -27.94
C ALA A 30 -25.92 -15.08 -29.13
N THR A 31 -27.01 -15.85 -28.90
CA THR A 31 -28.06 -16.13 -29.87
C THR A 31 -29.43 -15.88 -29.25
N VAL A 32 -30.32 -15.18 -29.94
CA VAL A 32 -31.70 -14.96 -29.47
C VAL A 32 -32.52 -16.22 -29.78
N VAL A 33 -32.95 -16.93 -28.74
CA VAL A 33 -33.72 -18.19 -28.88
C VAL A 33 -35.22 -17.98 -28.82
N ALA A 34 -35.68 -16.88 -28.20
CA ALA A 34 -37.10 -16.50 -28.24
C ALA A 34 -37.29 -15.01 -27.90
N VAL A 35 -38.43 -14.47 -28.32
CA VAL A 35 -38.91 -13.13 -28.00
C VAL A 35 -40.24 -13.21 -27.29
N GLY A 36 -40.32 -12.62 -26.07
CA GLY A 36 -41.54 -12.55 -25.25
C GLY A 36 -42.18 -11.16 -25.28
N THR A 37 -43.51 -11.09 -25.25
CA THR A 37 -44.23 -9.83 -25.11
C THR A 37 -45.43 -9.95 -24.18
N ASP A 38 -45.85 -8.82 -23.59
CA ASP A 38 -47.08 -8.70 -22.78
C ASP A 38 -48.30 -8.25 -23.60
N ARG A 39 -48.13 -7.98 -24.93
CA ARG A 39 -49.15 -7.42 -25.81
C ARG A 39 -49.11 -8.06 -27.20
N PRO A 40 -50.28 -8.44 -27.76
CA PRO A 40 -50.34 -8.92 -29.15
C PRO A 40 -50.17 -7.75 -30.14
N GLY A 41 -49.68 -8.06 -31.33
CA GLY A 41 -49.64 -7.12 -32.45
C GLY A 41 -48.60 -6.01 -32.34
N VAL A 42 -47.65 -6.07 -31.37
CA VAL A 42 -46.59 -5.08 -31.26
C VAL A 42 -45.48 -5.30 -32.29
N ALA A 43 -44.81 -4.23 -32.71
CA ALA A 43 -43.78 -4.29 -33.74
C ALA A 43 -42.60 -5.22 -33.40
N ALA A 44 -42.36 -5.48 -32.11
CA ALA A 44 -41.38 -6.44 -31.64
C ALA A 44 -41.63 -7.88 -32.17
N LEU A 45 -42.90 -8.32 -32.27
CA LEU A 45 -43.26 -9.63 -32.84
C LEU A 45 -42.90 -9.73 -34.32
N ALA A 46 -43.21 -8.69 -35.10
CA ALA A 46 -42.85 -8.67 -36.53
C ALA A 46 -41.34 -8.64 -36.78
N ARG A 47 -40.55 -8.12 -35.84
CA ARG A 47 -39.08 -8.17 -35.88
C ARG A 47 -38.56 -9.58 -35.60
N ALA A 48 -39.12 -10.26 -34.62
CA ALA A 48 -38.81 -11.65 -34.31
C ALA A 48 -39.12 -12.57 -35.49
N GLU A 49 -40.30 -12.43 -36.08
CA GLU A 49 -40.72 -13.19 -37.23
C GLU A 49 -39.78 -13.02 -38.43
N ARG A 50 -39.40 -11.78 -38.75
CA ARG A 50 -38.44 -11.50 -39.84
C ARG A 50 -37.05 -12.09 -39.59
N ALA A 51 -36.65 -12.18 -38.32
CA ALA A 51 -35.38 -12.79 -37.94
C ALA A 51 -35.47 -14.33 -37.80
N GLY A 52 -36.62 -14.93 -38.01
CA GLY A 52 -36.83 -16.37 -37.84
C GLY A 52 -36.75 -16.84 -36.38
N VAL A 53 -36.98 -15.93 -35.42
CA VAL A 53 -36.90 -16.23 -33.99
C VAL A 53 -38.28 -16.52 -33.43
N PRO A 54 -38.49 -17.63 -32.72
CA PRO A 54 -39.74 -17.95 -32.04
C PRO A 54 -40.22 -16.81 -31.13
N ALA A 55 -41.53 -16.52 -31.13
CA ALA A 55 -42.09 -15.48 -30.29
C ALA A 55 -43.32 -16.00 -29.53
N PHE A 56 -43.51 -15.48 -28.31
CA PHE A 56 -44.67 -15.81 -27.47
C PHE A 56 -45.26 -14.54 -26.83
N THR A 57 -46.55 -14.63 -26.45
CA THR A 57 -47.25 -13.52 -25.80
C THR A 57 -47.90 -14.03 -24.51
N VAL A 58 -47.62 -13.37 -23.38
CA VAL A 58 -48.26 -13.67 -22.10
C VAL A 58 -48.95 -12.38 -21.60
N ARG A 59 -50.24 -12.28 -21.85
CA ARG A 59 -51.01 -11.07 -21.49
C ARG A 59 -51.45 -11.11 -20.04
N MET A 60 -51.24 -10.04 -19.31
CA MET A 60 -51.72 -9.94 -17.94
C MET A 60 -53.25 -10.10 -17.80
N ALA A 61 -54.02 -9.64 -18.82
CA ALA A 61 -55.46 -9.73 -18.84
C ALA A 61 -55.99 -11.18 -18.99
N ASP A 62 -55.17 -12.12 -19.38
CA ASP A 62 -55.57 -13.53 -19.56
C ASP A 62 -55.39 -14.35 -18.26
N HIS A 63 -54.93 -13.70 -17.19
CA HIS A 63 -54.67 -14.32 -15.89
C HIS A 63 -55.50 -13.67 -14.79
N PRO A 64 -55.96 -14.46 -13.78
CA PRO A 64 -56.83 -13.95 -12.72
C PRO A 64 -56.16 -12.90 -11.82
N ASP A 65 -54.85 -12.98 -11.67
CA ASP A 65 -54.07 -12.07 -10.86
C ASP A 65 -52.63 -11.96 -11.36
N ARG A 66 -51.86 -11.05 -10.74
CA ARG A 66 -50.48 -10.79 -11.08
C ARG A 66 -49.55 -11.97 -10.79
N ALA A 67 -49.80 -12.74 -9.74
CA ALA A 67 -48.98 -13.89 -9.36
C ALA A 67 -49.09 -15.03 -10.38
N SER A 68 -50.32 -15.31 -10.85
CA SER A 68 -50.58 -16.29 -11.90
C SER A 68 -49.96 -15.87 -13.25
N TRP A 69 -49.99 -14.57 -13.55
CA TRP A 69 -49.31 -14.04 -14.74
C TRP A 69 -47.78 -14.17 -14.63
N ASP A 70 -47.19 -13.86 -13.47
CA ASP A 70 -45.75 -13.99 -13.21
C ASP A 70 -45.28 -15.45 -13.36
N GLU A 71 -46.09 -16.40 -12.88
CA GLU A 71 -45.84 -17.84 -13.03
C GLU A 71 -45.90 -18.27 -14.52
N ALA A 72 -46.90 -17.81 -15.24
CA ALA A 72 -47.04 -18.11 -16.68
C ALA A 72 -45.92 -17.53 -17.52
N LEU A 73 -45.52 -16.28 -17.25
CA LEU A 73 -44.36 -15.65 -17.91
C LEU A 73 -43.06 -16.38 -17.59
N THR A 74 -42.89 -16.77 -16.33
CA THR A 74 -41.73 -17.55 -15.89
C THR A 74 -41.62 -18.89 -16.62
N ALA A 75 -42.72 -19.62 -16.72
CA ALA A 75 -42.78 -20.89 -17.41
C ALA A 75 -42.52 -20.73 -18.93
N ALA A 76 -43.11 -19.71 -19.57
CA ALA A 76 -42.88 -19.42 -20.99
C ALA A 76 -41.43 -19.11 -21.31
N VAL A 77 -40.75 -18.30 -20.47
CA VAL A 77 -39.33 -17.98 -20.62
C VAL A 77 -38.46 -19.20 -20.35
N ALA A 78 -38.76 -19.95 -19.28
CA ALA A 78 -37.98 -21.13 -18.89
C ALA A 78 -37.98 -22.26 -19.89
N ALA A 79 -39.08 -22.38 -20.71
CA ALA A 79 -39.17 -23.37 -21.75
C ALA A 79 -38.09 -23.23 -22.85
N HIS A 80 -37.49 -22.07 -22.99
CA HIS A 80 -36.40 -21.79 -23.94
C HIS A 80 -35.00 -21.93 -23.31
N GLU A 81 -34.90 -22.28 -22.05
CA GLU A 81 -33.62 -22.48 -21.31
C GLU A 81 -32.62 -21.35 -21.55
N PRO A 82 -32.98 -20.08 -21.26
CA PRO A 82 -32.07 -18.97 -21.50
C PRO A 82 -30.91 -18.96 -20.50
N ASP A 83 -29.74 -18.59 -20.99
CA ASP A 83 -28.59 -18.21 -20.13
C ASP A 83 -28.77 -16.79 -19.58
N LEU A 84 -29.41 -15.90 -20.38
CA LEU A 84 -29.67 -14.51 -20.00
C LEU A 84 -31.06 -14.07 -20.52
N VAL A 85 -31.78 -13.33 -19.69
CA VAL A 85 -33.03 -12.66 -20.07
C VAL A 85 -32.76 -11.16 -20.23
N VAL A 86 -33.16 -10.59 -21.36
CA VAL A 86 -32.96 -9.17 -21.68
C VAL A 86 -34.31 -8.45 -21.65
N SER A 87 -34.52 -7.56 -20.71
CA SER A 87 -35.65 -6.63 -20.69
C SER A 87 -35.35 -5.45 -21.63
N ALA A 88 -35.85 -5.51 -22.85
CA ALA A 88 -35.58 -4.52 -23.90
C ALA A 88 -36.80 -3.60 -24.10
N GLY A 89 -37.06 -2.73 -23.14
CA GLY A 89 -38.26 -1.91 -23.11
C GLY A 89 -39.53 -2.73 -22.77
N PHE A 90 -39.41 -3.63 -21.83
CA PHE A 90 -40.52 -4.40 -21.26
C PHE A 90 -41.13 -3.63 -20.08
N LEU A 91 -42.33 -3.09 -20.29
CA LEU A 91 -42.97 -2.13 -19.40
C LEU A 91 -43.71 -2.78 -18.21
N LYS A 92 -43.33 -3.97 -17.80
CA LYS A 92 -43.89 -4.68 -16.64
C LYS A 92 -42.82 -5.02 -15.63
N ILE A 93 -43.11 -4.78 -14.36
CA ILE A 93 -42.24 -5.22 -13.27
C ILE A 93 -42.31 -6.75 -13.23
N LEU A 94 -41.17 -7.40 -13.23
CA LEU A 94 -41.05 -8.84 -13.07
C LEU A 94 -41.29 -9.24 -11.61
N GLY A 95 -42.02 -10.31 -11.40
CA GLY A 95 -42.41 -10.73 -10.06
C GLY A 95 -41.32 -11.60 -9.36
N PRO A 96 -41.53 -11.93 -8.08
CA PRO A 96 -40.54 -12.68 -7.31
C PRO A 96 -40.29 -14.09 -7.86
N ARG A 97 -41.30 -14.78 -8.38
CA ARG A 97 -41.12 -16.12 -9.01
C ARG A 97 -40.22 -16.07 -10.23
N PHE A 98 -40.32 -15.01 -11.01
CA PHE A 98 -39.48 -14.79 -12.19
C PHE A 98 -38.03 -14.52 -11.77
N LEU A 99 -37.82 -13.63 -10.81
CA LEU A 99 -36.49 -13.26 -10.33
C LEU A 99 -35.79 -14.42 -9.60
N ASP A 100 -36.54 -15.20 -8.81
CA ASP A 100 -36.01 -16.39 -8.12
C ASP A 100 -35.61 -17.50 -9.11
N ARG A 101 -36.29 -17.59 -10.26
CA ARG A 101 -35.98 -18.58 -11.32
C ARG A 101 -34.74 -18.18 -12.13
N PHE A 102 -34.47 -16.88 -12.26
CA PHE A 102 -33.39 -16.33 -13.07
C PHE A 102 -32.47 -15.38 -12.23
N PRO A 103 -31.91 -15.83 -11.11
CA PRO A 103 -31.12 -14.97 -10.23
C PRO A 103 -29.87 -14.47 -10.95
N ASN A 104 -29.65 -13.14 -10.94
CA ASN A 104 -28.55 -12.47 -11.64
C ASN A 104 -28.43 -12.84 -13.13
N ARG A 105 -29.58 -13.16 -13.77
CA ARG A 105 -29.64 -13.48 -15.19
C ARG A 105 -30.70 -12.67 -15.95
N VAL A 106 -31.18 -11.59 -15.34
CA VAL A 106 -32.11 -10.66 -15.99
C VAL A 106 -31.43 -9.29 -16.02
N ILE A 107 -31.24 -8.74 -17.22
CA ILE A 107 -30.70 -7.39 -17.41
C ILE A 107 -31.77 -6.46 -17.99
N ASN A 108 -31.69 -5.19 -17.62
CA ASN A 108 -32.56 -4.12 -18.10
C ASN A 108 -31.74 -2.93 -18.56
N THR A 109 -32.27 -2.13 -19.49
CA THR A 109 -31.75 -0.83 -19.87
C THR A 109 -32.62 0.27 -19.28
N HIS A 110 -32.00 1.35 -18.83
CA HIS A 110 -32.67 2.51 -18.24
C HIS A 110 -32.10 3.83 -18.81
N PRO A 111 -32.96 4.76 -19.30
CA PRO A 111 -32.52 5.97 -20.00
C PRO A 111 -32.07 7.10 -19.07
N ALA A 112 -31.25 6.77 -18.06
CA ALA A 112 -30.56 7.73 -17.18
C ALA A 112 -29.29 7.12 -16.59
N LEU A 113 -28.48 7.93 -15.93
CA LEU A 113 -27.33 7.49 -15.14
C LEU A 113 -27.78 7.11 -13.73
N LEU A 114 -28.22 5.89 -13.52
CA LEU A 114 -28.62 5.40 -12.21
C LEU A 114 -27.47 5.59 -11.17
N PRO A 115 -27.79 5.94 -9.90
CA PRO A 115 -29.10 5.95 -9.26
C PRO A 115 -29.93 7.24 -9.49
N ALA A 116 -29.51 8.14 -10.38
CA ALA A 116 -30.30 9.31 -10.73
C ALA A 116 -31.49 8.95 -11.63
N PHE A 117 -32.63 9.59 -11.38
CA PHE A 117 -33.84 9.48 -12.21
C PHE A 117 -34.36 8.04 -12.44
N PRO A 118 -34.65 7.26 -11.38
CA PRO A 118 -35.27 5.94 -11.54
C PRO A 118 -36.72 6.07 -11.97
N GLY A 119 -37.26 5.03 -12.66
CA GLY A 119 -38.66 4.97 -13.08
C GLY A 119 -38.92 5.50 -14.50
N ILE A 120 -40.21 5.58 -14.89
CA ILE A 120 -40.62 5.77 -16.27
C ILE A 120 -40.47 7.19 -16.83
N ARG A 121 -40.20 8.18 -15.98
CA ARG A 121 -40.09 9.61 -16.36
C ARG A 121 -38.64 10.09 -16.46
N ALA A 122 -37.67 9.22 -16.47
CA ALA A 122 -36.26 9.55 -16.33
C ALA A 122 -35.76 10.69 -17.25
N VAL A 123 -36.21 10.72 -18.51
CA VAL A 123 -35.81 11.76 -19.47
C VAL A 123 -36.49 13.09 -19.15
N ALA A 124 -37.79 13.07 -18.86
CA ALA A 124 -38.54 14.28 -18.46
C ALA A 124 -38.00 14.88 -17.15
N ASP A 125 -37.74 14.05 -16.16
CA ASP A 125 -37.22 14.48 -14.86
C ASP A 125 -35.79 15.07 -14.98
N ALA A 126 -34.95 14.51 -15.87
CA ALA A 126 -33.62 15.05 -16.16
C ALA A 126 -33.70 16.46 -16.79
N LEU A 127 -34.63 16.68 -17.73
CA LEU A 127 -34.87 17.99 -18.33
C LEU A 127 -35.46 18.98 -17.33
N GLU A 128 -36.44 18.55 -16.53
CA GLU A 128 -37.09 19.38 -15.50
C GLU A 128 -36.11 19.89 -14.45
N LEU A 129 -35.17 19.03 -14.01
CA LEU A 129 -34.10 19.40 -13.08
C LEU A 129 -32.93 20.17 -13.73
N GLY A 130 -32.92 20.29 -15.07
CA GLY A 130 -31.92 21.09 -15.78
C GLY A 130 -30.50 20.54 -15.71
N VAL A 131 -30.33 19.22 -15.58
CA VAL A 131 -29.01 18.58 -15.58
C VAL A 131 -28.30 18.80 -16.93
N LYS A 132 -26.98 18.82 -16.92
CA LYS A 132 -26.18 19.02 -18.14
C LYS A 132 -25.74 17.70 -18.77
N VAL A 133 -25.84 16.60 -18.02
CA VAL A 133 -25.47 15.24 -18.46
C VAL A 133 -26.52 14.27 -17.91
N THR A 134 -27.03 13.42 -18.77
CA THR A 134 -27.78 12.20 -18.43
C THR A 134 -27.11 11.01 -19.09
N GLY A 135 -27.80 9.91 -19.42
CA GLY A 135 -27.18 8.80 -20.11
C GLY A 135 -28.07 7.57 -20.19
N SER A 136 -27.42 6.43 -20.34
CA SER A 136 -28.05 5.12 -20.29
C SER A 136 -27.32 4.21 -19.29
N THR A 137 -28.08 3.37 -18.60
CA THR A 137 -27.56 2.37 -17.66
C THR A 137 -28.09 0.99 -18.07
N VAL A 138 -27.17 0.01 -18.13
CA VAL A 138 -27.54 -1.41 -18.15
C VAL A 138 -27.27 -1.98 -16.76
N HIS A 139 -28.27 -2.61 -16.15
CA HIS A 139 -28.19 -3.15 -14.78
C HIS A 139 -28.89 -4.51 -14.67
N PHE A 140 -28.54 -5.29 -13.67
CA PHE A 140 -29.33 -6.47 -13.30
C PHE A 140 -30.66 -6.04 -12.68
N VAL A 141 -31.71 -6.82 -12.94
CA VAL A 141 -33.02 -6.58 -12.35
C VAL A 141 -33.10 -7.26 -10.99
N ASP A 142 -33.52 -6.50 -9.99
CA ASP A 142 -33.84 -6.98 -8.64
C ASP A 142 -35.33 -6.72 -8.31
N ALA A 143 -35.72 -6.90 -7.04
CA ALA A 143 -37.09 -6.71 -6.60
C ALA A 143 -37.56 -5.24 -6.55
N GLY A 144 -36.64 -4.29 -6.67
CA GLY A 144 -36.93 -2.86 -6.71
C GLY A 144 -37.13 -2.33 -8.13
N VAL A 145 -37.41 -1.04 -8.25
CA VAL A 145 -37.49 -0.35 -9.54
C VAL A 145 -36.15 0.31 -9.82
N ASP A 146 -35.43 -0.18 -10.83
CA ASP A 146 -34.12 0.33 -11.26
C ASP A 146 -33.06 0.39 -10.14
N THR A 147 -33.15 -0.53 -9.17
CA THR A 147 -32.28 -0.58 -7.98
C THR A 147 -31.19 -1.64 -8.06
N GLY A 148 -31.18 -2.48 -9.05
CA GLY A 148 -30.25 -3.61 -9.16
C GLY A 148 -28.81 -3.20 -9.47
N PRO A 149 -27.86 -4.15 -9.35
CA PRO A 149 -26.45 -3.90 -9.60
C PRO A 149 -26.17 -3.36 -11.01
N ILE A 150 -25.45 -2.25 -11.10
CA ILE A 150 -25.11 -1.60 -12.37
C ILE A 150 -24.01 -2.38 -13.06
N ILE A 151 -24.24 -2.70 -14.36
CA ILE A 151 -23.27 -3.42 -15.20
C ILE A 151 -22.41 -2.44 -16.00
N ALA A 152 -23.06 -1.48 -16.67
CA ALA A 152 -22.39 -0.45 -17.47
C ALA A 152 -23.24 0.81 -17.57
N GLN A 153 -22.56 1.94 -17.76
CA GLN A 153 -23.20 3.24 -17.96
C GLN A 153 -22.48 4.01 -19.05
N GLU A 154 -23.25 4.80 -19.83
CA GLU A 154 -22.69 5.71 -20.81
C GLU A 154 -23.41 7.06 -20.74
N ALA A 155 -22.61 8.14 -20.69
CA ALA A 155 -23.10 9.50 -20.51
C ALA A 155 -23.58 10.11 -21.84
N VAL A 156 -24.67 10.88 -21.76
CA VAL A 156 -25.23 11.64 -22.87
C VAL A 156 -25.39 13.09 -22.46
N PRO A 157 -24.81 14.07 -23.18
CA PRO A 157 -24.98 15.48 -22.88
C PRO A 157 -26.45 15.92 -23.14
N VAL A 158 -26.95 16.83 -22.30
CA VAL A 158 -28.20 17.55 -22.50
C VAL A 158 -27.88 18.88 -23.17
N GLU A 159 -28.31 19.04 -24.41
CA GLU A 159 -28.02 20.22 -25.22
C GLU A 159 -29.02 21.37 -24.92
N PRO A 160 -28.61 22.63 -25.07
CA PRO A 160 -29.51 23.75 -24.95
C PRO A 160 -30.65 23.67 -25.99
N GLY A 161 -31.90 23.59 -25.51
CA GLY A 161 -33.07 23.50 -26.37
C GLY A 161 -33.58 22.06 -26.62
N ASP A 162 -32.99 21.06 -25.96
CA ASP A 162 -33.53 19.69 -26.00
C ASP A 162 -34.97 19.68 -25.47
N ASP A 163 -35.83 18.97 -26.17
CA ASP A 163 -37.11 18.47 -25.66
C ASP A 163 -37.01 16.99 -25.28
N GLU A 164 -38.09 16.45 -24.72
CA GLU A 164 -38.09 15.05 -24.24
C GLU A 164 -37.85 14.06 -25.38
N ASP A 165 -38.43 14.28 -26.54
CA ASP A 165 -38.30 13.39 -27.68
C ASP A 165 -36.88 13.41 -28.26
N GLY A 166 -36.28 14.60 -28.45
CA GLY A 166 -34.95 14.77 -28.98
C GLY A 166 -33.88 14.17 -28.08
N LEU A 167 -33.93 14.45 -26.78
CA LEU A 167 -33.02 13.86 -25.82
C LEU A 167 -33.19 12.34 -25.75
N HIS A 168 -34.43 11.85 -25.72
CA HIS A 168 -34.73 10.42 -25.66
C HIS A 168 -34.17 9.65 -26.87
N GLU A 169 -34.30 10.19 -28.09
CA GLU A 169 -33.75 9.54 -29.30
C GLU A 169 -32.22 9.50 -29.29
N ARG A 170 -31.56 10.53 -28.71
CA ARG A 170 -30.10 10.52 -28.54
C ARG A 170 -29.69 9.46 -27.50
N ILE A 171 -30.40 9.34 -26.38
CA ILE A 171 -30.17 8.31 -25.37
C ILE A 171 -30.38 6.91 -25.96
N LYS A 172 -31.46 6.69 -26.71
CA LYS A 172 -31.75 5.38 -27.39
C LYS A 172 -30.63 4.94 -28.34
N THR A 173 -29.91 5.88 -28.94
CA THR A 173 -28.78 5.55 -29.81
C THR A 173 -27.62 4.96 -29.02
N VAL A 174 -27.30 5.56 -27.91
CA VAL A 174 -26.28 5.08 -26.96
C VAL A 174 -26.73 3.77 -26.28
N GLU A 175 -27.98 3.70 -25.85
CA GLU A 175 -28.59 2.55 -25.18
C GLU A 175 -28.48 1.27 -26.00
N ARG A 176 -28.75 1.35 -27.34
CA ARG A 176 -28.62 0.23 -28.26
C ARG A 176 -27.19 -0.31 -28.36
N GLY A 177 -26.21 0.58 -28.43
CA GLY A 177 -24.79 0.21 -28.44
C GLY A 177 -24.36 -0.42 -27.10
N LEU A 178 -24.67 0.26 -26.02
CA LEU A 178 -24.31 -0.18 -24.67
C LEU A 178 -24.89 -1.57 -24.32
N LEU A 179 -26.16 -1.83 -24.68
CA LEU A 179 -26.80 -3.13 -24.47
C LEU A 179 -26.09 -4.25 -25.24
N VAL A 180 -25.77 -4.04 -26.50
CA VAL A 180 -25.07 -5.00 -27.36
C VAL A 180 -23.68 -5.31 -26.80
N ASP A 181 -22.93 -4.29 -26.39
CA ASP A 181 -21.60 -4.42 -25.81
C ASP A 181 -21.62 -5.18 -24.47
N VAL A 182 -22.63 -4.91 -23.62
CA VAL A 182 -22.83 -5.63 -22.36
C VAL A 182 -23.13 -7.09 -22.60
N ILE A 183 -24.02 -7.41 -23.53
CA ILE A 183 -24.34 -8.81 -23.87
C ILE A 183 -23.10 -9.52 -24.42
N GLU A 184 -22.32 -8.86 -25.28
CA GLU A 184 -21.06 -9.42 -25.78
C GLU A 184 -20.07 -9.72 -24.66
N LYS A 185 -19.86 -8.78 -23.74
CA LYS A 185 -18.98 -8.96 -22.57
C LYS A 185 -19.46 -10.08 -21.65
N LEU A 186 -20.78 -10.12 -21.34
CA LEU A 186 -21.37 -11.19 -20.54
C LEU A 186 -21.24 -12.57 -21.22
N GLY A 187 -21.44 -12.63 -22.53
CA GLY A 187 -21.33 -13.87 -23.30
C GLY A 187 -19.89 -14.37 -23.46
N ARG A 188 -18.89 -13.46 -23.51
CA ARG A 188 -17.47 -13.83 -23.61
C ARG A 188 -16.83 -14.12 -22.26
N ALA A 189 -17.12 -13.31 -21.27
CA ALA A 189 -16.37 -13.27 -20.03
C ALA A 189 -17.18 -13.68 -18.79
N GLY A 190 -18.52 -13.74 -18.89
CA GLY A 190 -19.37 -13.85 -17.71
C GLY A 190 -19.22 -12.66 -16.78
N CYS A 191 -19.81 -12.73 -15.61
CA CYS A 191 -19.59 -11.74 -14.56
C CYS A 191 -19.77 -12.36 -13.17
N THR A 192 -19.20 -11.71 -12.17
CA THR A 192 -19.49 -11.93 -10.76
C THR A 192 -20.21 -10.71 -10.19
N VAL A 193 -21.22 -10.96 -9.35
CA VAL A 193 -21.98 -9.93 -8.65
C VAL A 193 -21.67 -10.08 -7.17
N ASP A 194 -21.00 -9.07 -6.60
CA ASP A 194 -20.70 -8.99 -5.17
C ASP A 194 -21.41 -7.76 -4.58
N GLY A 195 -22.52 -7.99 -3.91
CA GLY A 195 -23.42 -6.93 -3.48
C GLY A 195 -23.91 -6.10 -4.66
N ARG A 196 -23.52 -4.83 -4.74
CA ARG A 196 -23.85 -3.91 -5.84
C ARG A 196 -22.75 -3.79 -6.91
N LYS A 197 -21.62 -4.47 -6.74
CA LYS A 197 -20.51 -4.42 -7.70
C LYS A 197 -20.62 -5.56 -8.69
N VAL A 198 -20.63 -5.21 -9.97
CA VAL A 198 -20.53 -6.15 -11.08
C VAL A 198 -19.10 -6.07 -11.63
N SER A 199 -18.42 -7.21 -11.64
CA SER A 199 -17.11 -7.35 -12.27
C SER A 199 -17.25 -8.35 -13.40
N PHE A 200 -16.90 -7.96 -14.62
CA PHE A 200 -16.79 -8.91 -15.71
C PHE A 200 -15.67 -9.88 -15.37
N GLY A 201 -16.00 -11.16 -15.26
CA GLY A 201 -14.98 -12.18 -15.21
C GLY A 201 -14.21 -12.12 -16.52
N VAL A 202 -12.89 -12.13 -16.47
CA VAL A 202 -12.16 -12.70 -17.58
C VAL A 202 -12.65 -14.14 -17.62
N SER A 203 -13.27 -14.58 -18.69
CA SER A 203 -13.75 -15.94 -18.85
C SER A 203 -12.54 -16.87 -18.72
N GLU A 204 -12.26 -17.28 -17.49
CA GLU A 204 -11.55 -18.51 -17.24
C GLU A 204 -12.61 -19.61 -17.33
N SER A 205 -12.67 -20.26 -18.47
CA SER A 205 -13.17 -21.62 -18.52
C SER A 205 -12.50 -22.38 -17.36
N PRO A 206 -13.21 -23.19 -16.57
CA PRO A 206 -12.57 -24.13 -15.67
C PRO A 206 -11.93 -25.22 -16.55
N GLY A 207 -10.72 -24.92 -17.00
CA GLY A 207 -9.90 -25.67 -17.93
C GLY A 207 -8.85 -24.74 -18.48
N SER A 208 -7.88 -24.37 -17.60
CA SER A 208 -6.55 -23.88 -17.95
C SER A 208 -6.46 -22.58 -18.78
N GLY A 209 -6.49 -21.43 -18.13
CA GLY A 209 -5.64 -20.30 -18.50
C GLY A 209 -4.17 -20.57 -18.17
N GLN A 210 -3.83 -21.79 -17.79
CA GLN A 210 -2.48 -22.29 -17.59
C GLN A 210 -1.77 -22.37 -18.94
N ARG A 211 -0.56 -21.80 -19.00
CA ARG A 211 0.33 -21.95 -20.16
C ARG A 211 1.45 -22.90 -19.79
N PRO A 212 1.58 -24.06 -20.48
CA PRO A 212 2.69 -24.97 -20.26
C PRO A 212 4.02 -24.27 -20.48
N ILE A 213 4.96 -24.53 -19.59
CA ILE A 213 6.33 -24.05 -19.70
C ILE A 213 7.13 -25.10 -20.46
N ARG A 214 7.57 -24.76 -21.66
CA ARG A 214 8.36 -25.63 -22.55
C ARG A 214 9.77 -25.10 -22.73
N ARG A 215 9.95 -23.78 -22.61
CA ARG A 215 11.24 -23.11 -22.81
C ARG A 215 11.44 -22.01 -21.80
N ALA A 216 12.53 -22.07 -21.06
CA ALA A 216 12.91 -21.11 -20.02
C ALA A 216 14.20 -20.38 -20.40
N LEU A 217 14.24 -19.06 -20.16
CA LEU A 217 15.46 -18.27 -20.20
C LEU A 217 15.88 -17.96 -18.76
N ILE A 218 17.09 -18.37 -18.37
CA ILE A 218 17.60 -18.24 -17.01
C ILE A 218 18.89 -17.43 -17.01
N GLY A 219 18.89 -16.30 -16.32
CA GLY A 219 20.07 -15.44 -16.17
C GLY A 219 20.08 -14.82 -14.79
N VAL A 220 20.73 -15.46 -13.81
CA VAL A 220 20.67 -15.04 -12.41
C VAL A 220 22.05 -14.63 -11.90
N SER A 221 22.12 -13.59 -11.07
CA SER A 221 23.31 -13.21 -10.31
C SER A 221 23.42 -14.05 -9.04
N ASP A 222 22.37 -14.05 -8.20
CA ASP A 222 22.26 -14.95 -7.06
C ASP A 222 21.92 -16.38 -7.55
N LYS A 223 22.78 -17.32 -7.22
CA LYS A 223 22.69 -18.75 -7.62
C LYS A 223 21.94 -19.63 -6.60
N SER A 224 21.35 -19.02 -5.54
CA SER A 224 20.61 -19.76 -4.52
C SER A 224 19.46 -20.53 -5.17
N GLY A 225 19.35 -21.84 -4.91
CA GLY A 225 18.32 -22.71 -5.46
C GLY A 225 18.36 -22.95 -6.97
N LEU A 226 19.38 -22.43 -7.68
CA LEU A 226 19.47 -22.53 -9.15
C LEU A 226 19.53 -23.98 -9.64
N LEU A 227 20.31 -24.84 -8.96
CA LEU A 227 20.51 -26.22 -9.39
C LEU A 227 19.24 -27.05 -9.22
N GLU A 228 18.53 -26.89 -8.12
CA GLU A 228 17.24 -27.54 -7.88
C GLU A 228 16.24 -27.12 -8.95
N LEU A 229 16.14 -25.80 -9.24
CA LEU A 229 15.28 -25.29 -10.28
C LEU A 229 15.63 -25.86 -11.65
N ALA A 230 16.90 -25.80 -12.08
CA ALA A 230 17.31 -26.25 -13.39
C ALA A 230 17.12 -27.78 -13.55
N THR A 231 17.44 -28.57 -12.54
CA THR A 231 17.20 -29.99 -12.51
C THR A 231 15.74 -30.37 -12.64
N GLY A 232 14.88 -29.69 -11.87
CA GLY A 232 13.44 -29.90 -11.91
C GLY A 232 12.79 -29.49 -13.24
N LEU A 233 13.23 -28.37 -13.83
CA LEU A 233 12.78 -27.92 -15.15
C LEU A 233 13.18 -28.94 -16.23
N HIS A 234 14.44 -29.44 -16.21
CA HIS A 234 14.91 -30.45 -17.16
C HIS A 234 14.15 -31.78 -17.01
N ALA A 235 13.92 -32.22 -15.77
CA ALA A 235 13.14 -33.43 -15.50
C ALA A 235 11.71 -33.34 -16.01
N ALA A 236 11.15 -32.13 -16.05
CA ALA A 236 9.82 -31.83 -16.60
C ALA A 236 9.83 -31.64 -18.14
N GLY A 237 10.97 -31.77 -18.80
CA GLY A 237 11.12 -31.66 -20.27
C GLY A 237 11.17 -30.18 -20.75
N VAL A 238 11.50 -29.22 -19.88
CA VAL A 238 11.66 -27.82 -20.25
C VAL A 238 13.05 -27.59 -20.85
N GLU A 239 13.11 -26.97 -22.03
CA GLU A 239 14.36 -26.51 -22.64
C GLU A 239 14.89 -25.31 -21.85
N ILE A 240 16.14 -25.36 -21.41
CA ILE A 240 16.79 -24.29 -20.66
C ILE A 240 17.75 -23.54 -21.57
N VAL A 241 17.54 -22.25 -21.73
CA VAL A 241 18.49 -21.31 -22.35
C VAL A 241 19.08 -20.44 -21.23
N SER A 242 20.39 -20.21 -21.26
CA SER A 242 21.05 -19.48 -20.19
C SER A 242 22.26 -18.67 -20.68
N THR A 243 22.75 -17.79 -19.81
CA THR A 243 23.84 -16.84 -20.12
C THR A 243 25.07 -17.11 -19.28
N GLY A 244 26.26 -17.01 -19.88
CA GLY A 244 27.56 -16.89 -19.24
C GLY A 244 27.78 -17.80 -18.02
N GLY A 245 27.97 -17.16 -16.84
CA GLY A 245 28.23 -17.89 -15.59
C GLY A 245 27.08 -18.77 -15.12
N THR A 246 25.82 -18.39 -15.40
CA THR A 246 24.64 -19.21 -15.06
C THR A 246 24.59 -20.48 -15.89
N ALA A 247 24.84 -20.38 -17.21
CA ALA A 247 24.87 -21.52 -18.10
C ALA A 247 25.98 -22.53 -17.69
N ARG A 248 27.13 -22.00 -17.29
CA ARG A 248 28.25 -22.84 -16.82
C ARG A 248 27.88 -23.62 -15.57
N VAL A 249 27.31 -22.96 -14.56
CA VAL A 249 26.88 -23.63 -13.31
C VAL A 249 25.87 -24.75 -13.58
N ILE A 250 24.91 -24.52 -14.50
CA ILE A 250 23.91 -25.52 -14.89
C ILE A 250 24.56 -26.69 -15.63
N ALA A 251 25.46 -26.41 -16.59
CA ALA A 251 26.17 -27.44 -17.37
C ALA A 251 27.10 -28.29 -16.51
N ASP A 252 27.86 -27.66 -15.58
CA ASP A 252 28.76 -28.34 -14.65
C ASP A 252 28.03 -29.33 -13.73
N ALA A 253 26.73 -29.06 -13.45
CA ALA A 253 25.87 -30.00 -12.74
C ALA A 253 25.28 -31.13 -13.61
N GLY A 254 25.66 -31.19 -14.89
CA GLY A 254 25.18 -32.21 -15.82
C GLY A 254 23.78 -31.98 -16.38
N VAL A 255 23.20 -30.79 -16.19
CA VAL A 255 21.89 -30.44 -16.74
C VAL A 255 22.08 -29.83 -18.15
N PRO A 256 21.39 -30.35 -19.18
CA PRO A 256 21.43 -29.77 -20.52
C PRO A 256 21.00 -28.33 -20.54
N VAL A 257 21.78 -27.46 -21.14
CA VAL A 257 21.50 -26.02 -21.26
C VAL A 257 22.01 -25.50 -22.59
N THR A 258 21.21 -24.71 -23.27
CA THR A 258 21.57 -24.01 -24.51
C THR A 258 22.17 -22.66 -24.17
N PRO A 259 23.43 -22.34 -24.52
CA PRO A 259 23.95 -20.99 -24.36
C PRO A 259 23.16 -19.96 -25.18
N VAL A 260 22.97 -18.76 -24.64
CA VAL A 260 22.21 -17.70 -25.34
C VAL A 260 22.89 -17.30 -26.67
N GLU A 261 24.18 -17.47 -26.78
CA GLU A 261 24.98 -17.22 -28.00
C GLU A 261 24.55 -18.12 -29.16
N GLU A 262 24.10 -19.34 -28.90
CA GLU A 262 23.54 -20.23 -29.92
C GLU A 262 22.19 -19.76 -30.43
N VAL A 263 21.36 -19.14 -29.53
CA VAL A 263 20.07 -18.57 -29.89
C VAL A 263 20.23 -17.28 -30.69
N THR A 264 21.18 -16.44 -30.32
CA THR A 264 21.41 -15.14 -30.97
C THR A 264 22.26 -15.27 -32.24
N GLY A 265 23.13 -16.24 -32.31
CA GLY A 265 24.19 -16.31 -33.33
C GLY A 265 25.25 -15.23 -33.17
N PHE A 266 25.31 -14.57 -32.00
CA PHE A 266 26.20 -13.47 -31.71
C PHE A 266 27.03 -13.78 -30.45
N PRO A 267 28.36 -13.67 -30.51
CA PRO A 267 29.22 -13.99 -29.38
C PRO A 267 29.05 -12.95 -28.26
N GLU A 268 29.31 -13.36 -27.02
CA GLU A 268 29.42 -12.43 -25.90
C GLU A 268 30.48 -11.37 -26.22
N SER A 269 30.14 -10.11 -26.13
CA SER A 269 30.99 -8.99 -26.56
C SER A 269 31.10 -7.91 -25.48
N PHE A 270 32.16 -7.11 -25.59
CA PHE A 270 32.42 -5.97 -24.69
C PHE A 270 32.48 -6.38 -23.20
N GLY A 271 33.17 -7.49 -22.90
CA GLY A 271 33.30 -7.97 -21.52
C GLY A 271 31.96 -8.43 -20.88
N GLY A 272 30.99 -8.82 -21.71
CA GLY A 272 29.70 -9.29 -21.24
C GLY A 272 28.59 -8.26 -21.21
N ARG A 273 28.86 -6.99 -21.53
CA ARG A 273 27.84 -5.92 -21.58
C ARG A 273 26.79 -6.15 -22.66
N VAL A 274 27.11 -6.91 -23.71
CA VAL A 274 26.18 -7.28 -24.79
C VAL A 274 26.10 -8.81 -24.89
N LYS A 275 25.01 -9.36 -24.42
CA LYS A 275 24.67 -10.80 -24.44
C LYS A 275 23.22 -11.02 -24.84
N THR A 276 22.32 -10.48 -24.05
CA THR A 276 20.87 -10.68 -24.15
C THR A 276 20.13 -9.54 -24.83
N LEU A 277 20.78 -8.39 -25.02
CA LEU A 277 20.23 -7.25 -25.78
C LEU A 277 20.26 -7.55 -27.28
N HIS A 278 19.48 -8.54 -27.69
CA HIS A 278 19.45 -9.02 -29.07
C HIS A 278 18.00 -9.20 -29.52
N PRO A 279 17.65 -8.84 -30.79
CA PRO A 279 16.29 -8.96 -31.29
C PRO A 279 15.69 -10.37 -31.13
N ARG A 280 16.44 -11.43 -31.33
CA ARG A 280 15.94 -12.82 -31.17
C ARG A 280 15.51 -13.14 -29.74
N VAL A 281 16.24 -12.65 -28.74
CA VAL A 281 15.89 -12.83 -27.31
C VAL A 281 14.64 -12.03 -26.99
N HIS A 282 14.63 -10.73 -27.36
CA HIS A 282 13.51 -9.85 -27.05
C HIS A 282 12.25 -10.19 -27.84
N ALA A 283 12.35 -10.64 -29.08
CA ALA A 283 11.18 -11.14 -29.83
C ALA A 283 10.60 -12.40 -29.16
N GLY A 284 11.45 -13.33 -28.71
CA GLY A 284 11.00 -14.51 -27.95
C GLY A 284 10.29 -14.19 -26.64
N LEU A 285 10.62 -13.06 -26.00
CA LEU A 285 9.98 -12.57 -24.76
C LEU A 285 8.74 -11.68 -25.02
N LEU A 286 8.74 -10.87 -26.11
CA LEU A 286 7.74 -9.82 -26.34
C LEU A 286 6.62 -10.22 -27.28
N ALA A 287 6.80 -11.27 -28.10
CA ALA A 287 5.76 -11.68 -29.02
C ALA A 287 4.49 -12.14 -28.28
N ASP A 288 3.39 -11.46 -28.53
CA ASP A 288 2.07 -11.87 -28.04
C ASP A 288 1.58 -13.07 -28.86
N ARG A 289 1.62 -14.25 -28.23
CA ARG A 289 1.23 -15.51 -28.89
C ARG A 289 -0.27 -15.67 -29.11
N SER A 290 -1.08 -14.75 -28.61
CA SER A 290 -2.50 -14.68 -28.95
C SER A 290 -2.77 -13.90 -30.26
N ASN A 291 -1.77 -13.13 -30.74
CA ASN A 291 -1.80 -12.40 -31.98
C ASN A 291 -1.25 -13.28 -33.12
N ALA A 292 -2.08 -13.57 -34.13
CA ALA A 292 -1.72 -14.41 -35.25
C ALA A 292 -0.55 -13.85 -36.08
N GLU A 293 -0.48 -12.53 -36.26
CA GLU A 293 0.62 -11.87 -36.97
C GLU A 293 1.96 -12.06 -36.24
N HIS A 294 1.97 -11.92 -34.91
CA HIS A 294 3.20 -12.15 -34.11
C HIS A 294 3.64 -13.64 -34.19
N ALA A 295 2.67 -14.57 -34.19
CA ALA A 295 2.99 -16.00 -34.33
C ALA A 295 3.59 -16.31 -35.71
N GLU A 296 3.08 -15.70 -36.79
CA GLU A 296 3.63 -15.82 -38.15
C GLU A 296 5.03 -15.21 -38.25
N GLN A 297 5.26 -14.04 -37.65
CA GLN A 297 6.56 -13.38 -37.61
C GLN A 297 7.60 -14.23 -36.85
N LEU A 298 7.25 -14.81 -35.70
CA LEU A 298 8.14 -15.74 -34.98
C LEU A 298 8.57 -16.91 -35.86
N SER A 299 7.60 -17.52 -36.58
CA SER A 299 7.88 -18.63 -37.48
C SER A 299 8.76 -18.21 -38.65
N THR A 300 8.46 -17.07 -39.29
CA THR A 300 9.23 -16.58 -40.44
C THR A 300 10.67 -16.22 -40.08
N LEU A 301 10.90 -15.70 -38.86
CA LEU A 301 12.22 -15.30 -38.36
C LEU A 301 12.95 -16.46 -37.68
N ASP A 302 12.36 -17.64 -37.65
CA ASP A 302 12.89 -18.83 -36.93
C ASP A 302 13.27 -18.49 -35.48
N ILE A 303 12.30 -17.90 -34.73
CA ILE A 303 12.47 -17.53 -33.33
C ILE A 303 11.53 -18.38 -32.46
N ALA A 304 12.08 -19.22 -31.61
CA ALA A 304 11.32 -19.95 -30.62
C ALA A 304 11.01 -19.05 -29.41
N PRO A 305 9.70 -18.91 -29.01
CA PRO A 305 9.32 -18.09 -27.88
C PRO A 305 9.75 -18.69 -26.54
N PHE A 306 9.87 -17.85 -25.52
CA PHE A 306 10.03 -18.24 -24.14
C PHE A 306 8.69 -18.29 -23.40
N ASP A 307 8.54 -19.25 -22.48
CA ASP A 307 7.38 -19.40 -21.60
C ASP A 307 7.67 -18.89 -20.20
N LEU A 308 8.95 -18.96 -19.79
CA LEU A 308 9.43 -18.58 -18.47
C LEU A 308 10.71 -17.75 -18.62
N LEU A 309 10.79 -16.67 -17.88
CA LEU A 309 12.00 -15.91 -17.63
C LEU A 309 12.34 -15.98 -16.15
N VAL A 310 13.56 -16.37 -15.80
CA VAL A 310 14.10 -16.33 -14.43
C VAL A 310 15.33 -15.42 -14.42
N VAL A 311 15.22 -14.27 -13.81
CA VAL A 311 16.30 -13.27 -13.76
C VAL A 311 16.25 -12.56 -12.41
N ASN A 312 17.34 -12.62 -11.66
CA ASN A 312 17.63 -11.65 -10.62
C ASN A 312 18.79 -10.75 -11.07
N LEU A 313 18.77 -9.49 -10.60
CA LEU A 313 19.70 -8.46 -11.06
C LEU A 313 21.03 -8.54 -10.31
N TYR A 314 22.04 -7.86 -10.82
CA TYR A 314 23.31 -7.71 -10.10
C TYR A 314 23.07 -7.02 -8.75
N PRO A 315 23.85 -7.37 -7.69
CA PRO A 315 23.66 -6.86 -6.34
C PRO A 315 24.23 -5.45 -6.17
N PHE A 316 23.63 -4.47 -6.86
CA PHE A 316 24.13 -3.09 -6.90
C PHE A 316 24.19 -2.45 -5.50
N THR A 317 23.15 -2.61 -4.70
CA THR A 317 23.09 -2.05 -3.33
C THR A 317 24.14 -2.64 -2.41
N GLU A 318 24.38 -3.94 -2.51
CA GLU A 318 25.42 -4.64 -1.74
C GLU A 318 26.81 -4.23 -2.20
N THR A 319 27.00 -4.03 -3.52
CA THR A 319 28.26 -3.52 -4.07
C THR A 319 28.57 -2.13 -3.53
N VAL A 320 27.61 -1.23 -3.52
CA VAL A 320 27.77 0.11 -2.92
C VAL A 320 28.07 -0.02 -1.42
N ALA A 321 27.30 -0.82 -0.70
CA ALA A 321 27.48 -1.02 0.75
C ALA A 321 28.84 -1.63 1.14
N SER A 322 29.45 -2.40 0.24
CA SER A 322 30.80 -2.97 0.46
C SER A 322 31.93 -1.93 0.41
N GLY A 323 31.63 -0.69 0.02
CA GLY A 323 32.64 0.37 -0.17
C GLY A 323 33.44 0.20 -1.47
N ALA A 324 32.87 -0.46 -2.49
CA ALA A 324 33.48 -0.58 -3.80
C ALA A 324 33.73 0.80 -4.44
N THR A 325 34.70 0.86 -5.38
CA THR A 325 34.97 2.12 -6.07
C THR A 325 33.78 2.58 -6.91
N PRO A 326 33.62 3.88 -7.20
CA PRO A 326 32.56 4.36 -8.08
C PRO A 326 32.55 3.68 -9.45
N GLU A 327 33.72 3.37 -9.98
CA GLU A 327 33.91 2.67 -11.26
C GLU A 327 33.39 1.24 -11.18
N ASP A 328 33.68 0.53 -10.10
CA ASP A 328 33.18 -0.84 -9.85
C ASP A 328 31.65 -0.85 -9.66
N CYS A 329 31.11 0.17 -8.98
CA CYS A 329 29.65 0.33 -8.84
C CYS A 329 28.99 0.51 -10.20
N VAL A 330 29.57 1.36 -11.09
CA VAL A 330 29.05 1.56 -12.46
C VAL A 330 29.10 0.26 -13.27
N GLU A 331 30.18 -0.55 -13.16
CA GLU A 331 30.27 -1.84 -13.85
C GLU A 331 29.23 -2.86 -13.34
N ASN A 332 28.73 -2.71 -12.12
CA ASN A 332 27.68 -3.54 -11.55
C ASN A 332 26.26 -3.04 -11.87
N ILE A 333 26.09 -2.01 -12.69
CA ILE A 333 24.77 -1.60 -13.19
C ILE A 333 24.31 -2.61 -14.25
N ASP A 334 23.29 -3.39 -13.94
CA ASP A 334 22.70 -4.37 -14.85
C ASP A 334 21.83 -3.71 -15.90
N ILE A 335 22.16 -3.90 -17.17
CA ILE A 335 21.39 -3.37 -18.32
C ILE A 335 20.51 -4.47 -18.93
N GLY A 336 21.08 -5.65 -19.13
CA GLY A 336 20.41 -6.75 -19.82
C GLY A 336 19.29 -7.40 -18.99
N GLY A 337 19.52 -7.56 -17.69
CA GLY A 337 18.55 -8.11 -16.75
C GLY A 337 17.25 -7.30 -16.69
N PRO A 338 17.28 -5.99 -16.36
CA PRO A 338 16.10 -5.16 -16.35
C PRO A 338 15.37 -5.13 -17.70
N ALA A 339 16.09 -5.12 -18.81
CA ALA A 339 15.48 -5.12 -20.14
C ALA A 339 14.66 -6.40 -20.38
N MET A 340 15.20 -7.58 -20.06
CA MET A 340 14.49 -8.86 -20.17
C MET A 340 13.30 -8.95 -19.21
N VAL A 341 13.50 -8.56 -17.94
CA VAL A 341 12.45 -8.56 -16.91
C VAL A 341 11.27 -7.71 -17.34
N ARG A 342 11.50 -6.49 -17.82
CA ARG A 342 10.45 -5.57 -18.29
C ARG A 342 9.76 -6.10 -19.56
N ALA A 343 10.50 -6.75 -20.46
CA ALA A 343 9.95 -7.37 -21.67
C ALA A 343 8.97 -8.50 -21.31
N ALA A 344 9.39 -9.44 -20.47
CA ALA A 344 8.55 -10.56 -20.02
C ALA A 344 7.35 -10.08 -19.20
N ALA A 345 7.55 -9.14 -18.27
CA ALA A 345 6.47 -8.56 -17.46
C ALA A 345 5.41 -7.86 -18.32
N LYS A 346 5.82 -7.08 -19.33
CA LYS A 346 4.89 -6.48 -20.30
C LYS A 346 4.08 -7.55 -21.04
N ASN A 347 4.72 -8.65 -21.42
CA ASN A 347 4.09 -9.76 -22.14
C ASN A 347 3.58 -10.87 -21.21
N HIS A 348 3.10 -10.54 -20.00
CA HIS A 348 2.57 -11.48 -19.01
C HIS A 348 1.43 -12.36 -19.56
N GLY A 349 0.77 -11.95 -20.62
CA GLY A 349 -0.18 -12.78 -21.36
C GLY A 349 0.45 -14.07 -21.93
N SER A 350 1.74 -14.03 -22.22
CA SER A 350 2.46 -15.13 -22.89
C SER A 350 3.61 -15.71 -22.06
N VAL A 351 4.23 -14.95 -21.15
CA VAL A 351 5.46 -15.31 -20.43
C VAL A 351 5.24 -15.15 -18.92
N ALA A 352 5.70 -16.12 -18.13
CA ALA A 352 5.87 -15.96 -16.69
C ALA A 352 7.26 -15.38 -16.39
N VAL A 353 7.37 -14.46 -15.43
CA VAL A 353 8.63 -13.81 -15.05
C VAL A 353 8.89 -13.98 -13.55
N ILE A 354 10.05 -14.49 -13.20
CA ILE A 354 10.49 -14.75 -11.82
C ILE A 354 11.74 -13.92 -11.55
N VAL A 355 11.72 -13.13 -10.51
CA VAL A 355 12.82 -12.24 -10.10
C VAL A 355 13.36 -12.57 -8.70
N ASP A 356 12.71 -13.47 -7.98
CA ASP A 356 13.04 -13.84 -6.60
C ASP A 356 13.28 -15.34 -6.48
N PRO A 357 14.46 -15.79 -5.99
CA PRO A 357 14.77 -17.22 -5.75
C PRO A 357 13.75 -17.91 -4.83
N ALA A 358 13.12 -17.21 -3.90
CA ALA A 358 12.07 -17.77 -3.02
C ALA A 358 10.84 -18.30 -3.78
N ARG A 359 10.70 -17.98 -5.07
CA ARG A 359 9.64 -18.49 -5.94
C ARG A 359 9.98 -19.80 -6.69
N TYR A 360 11.19 -20.32 -6.58
CA TYR A 360 11.61 -21.45 -7.40
C TYR A 360 10.81 -22.74 -7.14
N ASP A 361 10.46 -23.02 -5.88
CA ASP A 361 9.57 -24.13 -5.55
C ASP A 361 8.20 -24.00 -6.20
N GLN A 362 7.63 -22.79 -6.18
CA GLN A 362 6.37 -22.49 -6.87
C GLN A 362 6.49 -22.71 -8.38
N VAL A 363 7.61 -22.36 -9.00
CA VAL A 363 7.86 -22.62 -10.43
C VAL A 363 7.77 -24.12 -10.72
N LEU A 364 8.47 -24.95 -9.95
CA LEU A 364 8.48 -26.40 -10.13
C LEU A 364 7.09 -27.01 -9.92
N GLU A 365 6.37 -26.57 -8.90
CA GLU A 365 4.98 -26.97 -8.67
C GLU A 365 4.10 -26.65 -9.89
N ARG A 366 4.20 -25.41 -10.41
CA ARG A 366 3.37 -24.95 -11.54
C ARG A 366 3.77 -25.64 -12.85
N VAL A 367 5.01 -25.92 -13.09
CA VAL A 367 5.46 -26.71 -14.25
C VAL A 367 4.80 -28.08 -14.24
N GLY A 368 4.79 -28.77 -13.09
CA GLY A 368 4.11 -30.06 -12.92
C GLY A 368 2.58 -29.98 -13.06
N ALA A 369 1.97 -28.82 -12.75
CA ALA A 369 0.53 -28.59 -12.84
C ALA A 369 0.05 -28.05 -14.20
N GLY A 370 0.93 -27.91 -15.19
CA GLY A 370 0.58 -27.41 -16.54
C GLY A 370 0.88 -25.93 -16.77
N GLY A 371 1.60 -25.27 -15.86
CA GLY A 371 2.07 -23.90 -15.97
C GLY A 371 1.32 -22.91 -15.10
N PHE A 372 1.64 -21.63 -15.21
CA PHE A 372 0.98 -20.56 -14.50
C PHE A 372 -0.30 -20.12 -15.19
N ASP A 373 -1.34 -19.82 -14.42
CA ASP A 373 -2.53 -19.14 -14.93
C ASP A 373 -2.29 -17.64 -15.20
N LEU A 374 -3.24 -16.96 -15.82
CA LEU A 374 -3.08 -15.53 -16.17
C LEU A 374 -3.04 -14.63 -14.93
N ALA A 375 -3.78 -14.96 -13.88
CA ALA A 375 -3.79 -14.15 -12.65
C ALA A 375 -2.45 -14.25 -11.92
N GLU A 376 -1.84 -15.44 -11.89
CA GLU A 376 -0.50 -15.68 -11.38
C GLU A 376 0.55 -14.92 -12.19
N ARG A 377 0.51 -15.01 -13.53
CA ARG A 377 1.44 -14.27 -14.40
C ARG A 377 1.32 -12.75 -14.22
N ARG A 378 0.11 -12.22 -13.99
CA ARG A 378 -0.08 -10.79 -13.67
C ARG A 378 0.54 -10.40 -12.34
N ARG A 379 0.44 -11.25 -11.29
CA ARG A 379 1.09 -11.00 -10.01
C ARG A 379 2.61 -11.00 -10.15
N LEU A 380 3.17 -12.00 -10.84
CA LEU A 380 4.59 -12.09 -11.13
C LEU A 380 5.09 -10.88 -11.94
N ALA A 381 4.32 -10.41 -12.91
CA ALA A 381 4.65 -9.21 -13.68
C ALA A 381 4.65 -7.94 -12.79
N ALA A 382 3.71 -7.82 -11.86
CA ALA A 382 3.70 -6.71 -10.90
C ALA A 382 4.92 -6.76 -9.96
N GLU A 383 5.30 -7.95 -9.48
CA GLU A 383 6.53 -8.16 -8.69
C GLU A 383 7.79 -7.79 -9.50
N ALA A 384 7.84 -8.17 -10.76
CA ALA A 384 8.95 -7.89 -11.67
C ALA A 384 9.10 -6.37 -11.94
N PHE A 385 8.00 -5.65 -12.17
CA PHE A 385 8.05 -4.19 -12.31
C PHE A 385 8.45 -3.49 -11.00
N ALA A 386 7.98 -3.97 -9.85
CA ALA A 386 8.40 -3.45 -8.56
C ALA A 386 9.91 -3.68 -8.31
N HIS A 387 10.42 -4.84 -8.72
CA HIS A 387 11.84 -5.19 -8.61
C HIS A 387 12.72 -4.26 -9.45
N THR A 388 12.38 -4.04 -10.73
CA THR A 388 13.14 -3.11 -11.59
C THR A 388 13.01 -1.65 -11.13
N ALA A 389 11.84 -1.23 -10.64
CA ALA A 389 11.65 0.12 -10.10
C ALA A 389 12.51 0.37 -8.85
N ALA A 390 12.58 -0.58 -7.93
CA ALA A 390 13.45 -0.48 -6.75
C ALA A 390 14.94 -0.42 -7.15
N TYR A 391 15.34 -1.26 -8.11
CA TYR A 391 16.69 -1.28 -8.64
C TYR A 391 17.08 0.07 -9.26
N ASP A 392 16.28 0.59 -10.20
CA ASP A 392 16.53 1.87 -10.86
C ASP A 392 16.53 3.03 -9.85
N THR A 393 15.68 2.97 -8.82
CA THR A 393 15.67 3.96 -7.72
C THR A 393 16.97 3.95 -6.94
N ALA A 394 17.51 2.77 -6.62
CA ALA A 394 18.79 2.65 -5.92
C ALA A 394 19.95 3.21 -6.76
N VAL A 395 19.99 2.85 -8.05
CA VAL A 395 20.98 3.38 -9.00
C VAL A 395 20.88 4.90 -9.13
N ALA A 396 19.67 5.42 -9.32
CA ALA A 396 19.45 6.87 -9.47
C ALA A 396 19.88 7.66 -8.22
N SER A 397 19.53 7.16 -7.04
CA SER A 397 19.89 7.80 -5.78
C SER A 397 21.41 7.81 -5.56
N TRP A 398 22.07 6.68 -5.82
CA TRP A 398 23.53 6.60 -5.74
C TRP A 398 24.22 7.52 -6.75
N PHE A 399 23.75 7.52 -8.01
CA PHE A 399 24.31 8.36 -9.06
C PHE A 399 24.22 9.85 -8.74
N ALA A 400 23.08 10.28 -8.21
CA ALA A 400 22.88 11.67 -7.79
C ALA A 400 23.80 12.07 -6.64
N GLY A 401 24.05 11.17 -5.68
CA GLY A 401 24.94 11.46 -4.56
C GLY A 401 26.42 11.43 -4.87
N VAL A 402 26.86 10.55 -5.78
CA VAL A 402 28.29 10.28 -6.02
C VAL A 402 28.82 10.97 -7.27
N HIS A 403 28.05 10.93 -8.39
CA HIS A 403 28.53 11.42 -9.69
C HIS A 403 27.96 12.77 -10.12
N ALA A 404 26.79 13.12 -9.63
CA ALA A 404 26.10 14.34 -10.07
C ALA A 404 25.39 15.02 -8.89
N PRO A 405 26.11 15.41 -7.80
CA PRO A 405 25.51 16.24 -6.77
C PRO A 405 25.03 17.55 -7.42
N ALA A 406 23.74 17.87 -7.22
CA ALA A 406 23.09 18.97 -7.91
C ALA A 406 23.65 20.34 -7.53
N ASP A 407 23.96 20.51 -6.23
CA ASP A 407 24.52 21.74 -5.64
C ASP A 407 25.12 21.46 -4.25
N ASP A 408 25.45 22.53 -3.53
CA ASP A 408 25.99 22.44 -2.17
C ASP A 408 24.91 22.23 -1.09
N SER A 409 23.64 22.07 -1.45
CA SER A 409 22.54 21.88 -0.50
C SER A 409 22.57 20.51 0.20
N GLY A 410 23.19 19.52 -0.42
CA GLY A 410 23.21 18.13 0.04
C GLY A 410 21.91 17.36 -0.27
N PHE A 411 20.95 17.96 -1.00
CA PHE A 411 19.72 17.30 -1.44
C PHE A 411 19.77 17.01 -2.95
N PRO A 412 19.43 15.77 -3.39
CA PRO A 412 19.44 15.43 -4.81
C PRO A 412 18.25 16.03 -5.54
N ASP A 413 18.39 16.31 -6.85
CA ASP A 413 17.28 16.77 -7.73
C ASP A 413 16.15 15.73 -7.82
N PHE A 414 16.46 14.45 -7.68
CA PHE A 414 15.52 13.34 -7.67
C PHE A 414 15.68 12.54 -6.39
N LEU A 415 14.61 12.47 -5.60
CA LEU A 415 14.52 11.63 -4.42
C LEU A 415 13.58 10.45 -4.70
N GLY A 416 14.11 9.24 -4.70
CA GLY A 416 13.35 8.00 -4.84
C GLY A 416 13.59 7.07 -3.65
N ALA A 417 12.58 6.34 -3.24
CA ALA A 417 12.69 5.28 -2.25
C ALA A 417 11.72 4.15 -2.56
N GLY A 418 12.16 2.93 -2.36
CA GLY A 418 11.35 1.72 -2.52
C GLY A 418 11.00 1.12 -1.17
N TRP A 419 9.71 0.82 -0.95
CA TRP A 419 9.27 0.08 0.23
C TRP A 419 8.41 -1.11 -0.18
N ARG A 420 8.64 -2.26 0.44
CA ARG A 420 7.83 -3.46 0.27
C ARG A 420 6.82 -3.57 1.41
N ARG A 421 5.57 -3.92 1.09
CA ARG A 421 4.56 -4.13 2.12
C ARG A 421 4.94 -5.30 3.02
N GLY A 422 5.18 -5.03 4.30
CA GLY A 422 5.40 -6.04 5.33
C GLY A 422 4.09 -6.69 5.74
N GLU A 423 3.19 -5.90 6.33
CA GLU A 423 1.90 -6.41 6.77
C GLU A 423 0.78 -5.37 6.61
N VAL A 424 -0.47 -5.85 6.55
CA VAL A 424 -1.66 -5.01 6.62
C VAL A 424 -2.09 -4.93 8.07
N LEU A 425 -2.18 -3.71 8.58
CA LEU A 425 -2.58 -3.45 9.96
C LEU A 425 -4.10 -3.52 10.09
N ARG A 426 -4.56 -3.76 11.31
CA ARG A 426 -5.99 -3.89 11.61
C ARG A 426 -6.78 -2.64 11.20
N TYR A 427 -6.24 -1.45 11.44
CA TYR A 427 -6.74 -0.14 11.03
C TYR A 427 -5.62 0.89 11.17
N GLY A 428 -5.85 2.12 10.71
CA GLY A 428 -4.91 3.23 10.83
C GLY A 428 -4.94 3.87 12.22
N GLU A 429 -4.72 5.17 12.27
CA GLU A 429 -4.84 5.94 13.52
C GLU A 429 -6.25 5.82 14.10
N ASN A 430 -7.26 5.76 13.22
CA ASN A 430 -8.67 5.58 13.57
C ASN A 430 -9.25 4.31 12.92
N PRO A 431 -10.31 3.70 13.55
CA PRO A 431 -10.86 2.41 13.10
C PRO A 431 -11.40 2.38 11.66
N HIS A 432 -11.81 3.50 11.11
CA HIS A 432 -12.30 3.60 9.73
C HIS A 432 -11.19 3.71 8.68
N GLN A 433 -9.93 3.92 9.08
CA GLN A 433 -8.79 4.08 8.19
C GLN A 433 -8.13 2.73 7.92
N ARG A 434 -7.72 2.49 6.68
CA ARG A 434 -6.87 1.35 6.33
C ARG A 434 -5.41 1.72 6.54
N ALA A 435 -4.59 0.77 6.99
CA ALA A 435 -3.17 0.96 7.17
C ALA A 435 -2.38 -0.30 6.84
N ALA A 436 -1.10 -0.10 6.53
CA ALA A 436 -0.12 -1.15 6.36
C ALA A 436 1.25 -0.61 6.77
N VAL A 437 2.13 -1.48 7.24
CA VAL A 437 3.54 -1.16 7.40
C VAL A 437 4.29 -1.59 6.13
N TYR A 438 5.17 -0.74 5.68
CA TYR A 438 6.08 -0.99 4.57
C TYR A 438 7.51 -1.01 5.10
N ARG A 439 8.32 -1.91 4.58
CA ARG A 439 9.73 -2.09 4.93
C ARG A 439 10.60 -1.57 3.80
N GLY A 440 11.62 -0.78 4.14
CA GLY A 440 12.71 -0.43 3.24
C GLY A 440 13.87 -1.43 3.37
N ASP A 441 14.96 -1.17 2.68
CA ASP A 441 16.15 -2.05 2.72
C ASP A 441 16.99 -1.83 4.00
N ARG A 442 16.81 -0.67 4.66
CA ARG A 442 17.51 -0.38 5.92
C ARG A 442 16.79 -1.01 7.11
N GLU A 443 17.56 -1.67 7.96
CA GLU A 443 17.06 -2.21 9.24
C GLU A 443 16.51 -1.10 10.14
N GLY A 444 15.39 -1.39 10.81
CA GLY A 444 14.72 -0.45 11.69
C GLY A 444 13.53 -1.05 12.40
N LEU A 445 12.71 -0.21 13.04
CA LEU A 445 11.52 -0.66 13.78
C LEU A 445 10.55 -1.51 12.92
N ALA A 446 10.45 -1.21 11.64
CA ALA A 446 9.61 -2.00 10.73
C ALA A 446 10.09 -3.46 10.56
N HIS A 447 11.36 -3.76 10.92
CA HIS A 447 11.97 -5.09 10.87
C HIS A 447 12.08 -5.76 12.25
N ALA A 448 11.65 -5.07 13.33
CA ALA A 448 11.71 -5.62 14.68
C ALA A 448 11.01 -6.98 14.78
N GLU A 449 11.64 -7.92 15.46
CA GLU A 449 11.07 -9.23 15.70
C GLU A 449 10.05 -9.17 16.84
N GLN A 450 8.81 -9.56 16.56
CA GLN A 450 7.79 -9.65 17.58
C GLN A 450 7.83 -11.03 18.27
N LEU A 451 8.33 -11.06 19.50
CA LEU A 451 8.51 -12.29 20.31
C LEU A 451 7.21 -12.77 20.96
N HIS A 452 6.25 -11.86 21.20
CA HIS A 452 5.01 -12.17 21.91
C HIS A 452 3.91 -11.12 21.64
N GLY A 453 2.66 -11.52 21.88
CA GLY A 453 1.50 -10.64 22.00
C GLY A 453 0.64 -10.52 20.75
N LYS A 454 -0.25 -9.55 20.77
CA LYS A 454 -1.14 -9.24 19.64
C LYS A 454 -0.35 -8.55 18.52
N ALA A 455 -0.87 -8.60 17.29
CA ALA A 455 -0.33 -7.81 16.18
C ALA A 455 -0.22 -6.32 16.57
N MET A 456 0.80 -5.67 16.02
CA MET A 456 1.01 -4.23 16.19
C MET A 456 -0.12 -3.43 15.54
N SER A 457 -0.50 -2.30 16.13
CA SER A 457 -1.37 -1.31 15.49
C SER A 457 -0.55 -0.15 14.93
N TYR A 458 -1.17 0.68 14.09
CA TYR A 458 -0.57 1.90 13.59
C TYR A 458 -0.02 2.77 14.74
N ASN A 459 -0.85 3.03 15.76
CA ASN A 459 -0.45 3.85 16.92
C ASN A 459 0.66 3.19 17.75
N ASN A 460 0.70 1.84 17.81
CA ASN A 460 1.81 1.15 18.47
C ASN A 460 3.14 1.42 17.74
N TYR A 461 3.18 1.39 16.41
CA TYR A 461 4.39 1.72 15.65
C TYR A 461 4.83 3.16 15.90
N VAL A 462 3.90 4.14 15.85
CA VAL A 462 4.19 5.56 16.09
C VAL A 462 4.78 5.78 17.49
N ASP A 463 4.13 5.23 18.52
CA ASP A 463 4.57 5.39 19.90
C ASP A 463 5.89 4.62 20.17
N THR A 464 6.08 3.46 19.53
CA THR A 464 7.33 2.67 19.68
C THR A 464 8.51 3.38 19.02
N ASP A 465 8.32 4.02 17.87
CA ASP A 465 9.39 4.80 17.23
C ASP A 465 9.79 5.99 18.10
N ALA A 466 8.82 6.72 18.63
CA ALA A 466 9.07 7.81 19.56
C ALA A 466 9.79 7.33 20.84
N ALA A 467 9.37 6.18 21.39
CA ALA A 467 10.01 5.61 22.59
C ALA A 467 11.46 5.18 22.32
N ARG A 468 11.69 4.54 21.15
CA ARG A 468 13.03 4.16 20.73
C ARG A 468 13.94 5.38 20.61
N ARG A 469 13.52 6.40 19.85
CA ARG A 469 14.30 7.64 19.68
C ARG A 469 14.66 8.25 21.03
N ALA A 470 13.69 8.35 21.95
CA ALA A 470 13.91 8.92 23.27
C ALA A 470 14.90 8.12 24.15
N ALA A 471 14.82 6.78 24.12
CA ALA A 471 15.70 5.95 24.94
C ALA A 471 17.13 5.84 24.37
N TYR A 472 17.29 5.88 23.06
CA TYR A 472 18.58 5.69 22.39
C TYR A 472 19.38 6.99 22.21
N ASP A 473 18.87 8.14 22.66
CA ASP A 473 19.64 9.39 22.77
C ASP A 473 20.68 9.35 23.90
N PHE A 474 20.65 8.31 24.73
CA PHE A 474 21.50 8.17 25.91
C PHE A 474 22.45 6.98 25.79
N ALA A 475 23.68 7.20 26.26
CA ALA A 475 24.69 6.14 26.33
C ALA A 475 24.50 5.23 27.55
N GLU A 476 23.94 5.73 28.65
CA GLU A 476 23.66 4.99 29.87
C GLU A 476 22.44 4.08 29.73
N PRO A 477 22.24 3.08 30.60
CA PRO A 477 20.99 2.32 30.64
C PRO A 477 19.80 3.26 30.82
N THR A 478 18.92 3.33 29.81
CA THR A 478 17.82 4.31 29.75
C THR A 478 16.53 3.65 29.34
N VAL A 479 15.45 4.09 29.97
CA VAL A 479 14.07 3.71 29.65
C VAL A 479 13.26 4.96 29.33
N ALA A 480 12.51 4.89 28.21
CA ALA A 480 11.50 5.87 27.85
C ALA A 480 10.10 5.21 27.85
N ILE A 481 9.15 5.84 28.53
CA ILE A 481 7.73 5.46 28.54
C ILE A 481 6.97 6.51 27.78
N ILE A 482 6.41 6.12 26.64
CA ILE A 482 5.77 7.03 25.69
C ILE A 482 4.28 6.72 25.57
N LYS A 483 3.48 7.73 25.41
CA LYS A 483 2.07 7.64 25.05
C LYS A 483 1.66 8.81 24.16
N HIS A 484 1.01 8.53 23.02
CA HIS A 484 0.65 9.55 22.04
C HIS A 484 1.86 10.37 21.56
N ALA A 485 2.96 9.65 21.26
CA ALA A 485 4.24 10.21 20.82
C ALA A 485 4.85 11.28 21.76
N ASN A 486 4.49 11.26 23.05
CA ASN A 486 5.08 12.13 24.08
C ASN A 486 5.51 11.31 25.30
N PRO A 487 6.58 11.71 26.00
CA PRO A 487 7.03 10.98 27.16
C PRO A 487 6.09 11.16 28.37
N CYS A 488 5.68 10.04 28.95
CA CYS A 488 5.17 9.96 30.30
C CYS A 488 6.35 10.06 31.30
N GLY A 489 7.50 9.53 30.89
CA GLY A 489 8.73 9.65 31.64
C GLY A 489 9.92 9.05 30.90
N ILE A 490 11.09 9.62 31.11
CA ILE A 490 12.38 9.14 30.61
C ILE A 490 13.32 9.14 31.81
N ALA A 491 14.15 8.11 31.97
CA ALA A 491 15.15 8.08 32.99
C ALA A 491 16.35 7.21 32.61
N SER A 492 17.54 7.63 33.07
CA SER A 492 18.74 6.84 33.07
C SER A 492 19.02 6.31 34.48
N GLY A 493 19.56 5.10 34.57
CA GLY A 493 19.91 4.45 35.81
C GLY A 493 21.23 3.68 35.71
N THR A 494 21.59 3.00 36.78
CA THR A 494 22.70 2.04 36.78
C THR A 494 22.40 0.80 35.99
N ASP A 495 21.10 0.48 35.88
CA ASP A 495 20.54 -0.60 35.09
C ASP A 495 19.13 -0.26 34.59
N ILE A 496 18.53 -1.15 33.78
CA ILE A 496 17.20 -0.94 33.20
C ILE A 496 16.08 -0.98 34.25
N ALA A 497 16.24 -1.72 35.34
CA ALA A 497 15.21 -1.80 36.38
C ALA A 497 15.14 -0.45 37.16
N GLU A 498 16.27 0.14 37.47
CA GLU A 498 16.32 1.49 38.07
C GLU A 498 15.77 2.54 37.11
N ALA A 499 16.20 2.51 35.84
CA ALA A 499 15.74 3.43 34.81
C ALA A 499 14.23 3.34 34.63
N HIS A 500 13.66 2.12 34.57
CA HIS A 500 12.23 1.94 34.47
C HIS A 500 11.47 2.50 35.66
N ARG A 501 11.91 2.21 36.89
CA ARG A 501 11.26 2.69 38.10
C ARG A 501 11.22 4.21 38.15
N LYS A 502 12.35 4.88 37.83
CA LYS A 502 12.46 6.34 37.78
C LYS A 502 11.57 6.93 36.65
N ALA A 503 11.61 6.37 35.45
CA ALA A 503 10.80 6.84 34.35
C ALA A 503 9.29 6.71 34.66
N HIS A 504 8.85 5.57 35.20
CA HIS A 504 7.48 5.35 35.61
C HIS A 504 7.01 6.31 36.69
N ALA A 505 7.89 6.69 37.65
CA ALA A 505 7.56 7.60 38.72
C ALA A 505 7.28 9.03 38.25
N CYS A 506 7.65 9.41 37.03
CA CYS A 506 7.35 10.74 36.47
C CYS A 506 5.85 10.99 36.34
N ASP A 507 5.12 10.09 35.67
CA ASP A 507 3.66 10.15 35.53
C ASP A 507 3.06 8.73 35.48
N PRO A 508 2.87 8.08 36.64
CA PRO A 508 2.35 6.71 36.71
C PRO A 508 0.93 6.57 36.14
N VAL A 509 0.15 7.65 36.17
CA VAL A 509 -1.23 7.64 35.66
C VAL A 509 -1.23 7.57 34.13
N SER A 510 -0.40 8.38 33.47
CA SER A 510 -0.30 8.39 32.02
C SER A 510 0.46 7.17 31.48
N ALA A 511 1.39 6.60 32.23
CA ALA A 511 2.17 5.41 31.88
C ALA A 511 1.28 4.16 31.66
N PHE A 512 0.11 4.12 32.28
CA PHE A 512 -0.87 3.05 32.05
C PHE A 512 -1.33 3.00 30.59
N GLY A 513 -1.07 1.89 29.92
CA GLY A 513 -1.33 1.72 28.48
C GLY A 513 -0.31 2.40 27.57
N GLY A 514 0.85 2.75 28.10
CA GLY A 514 1.96 3.31 27.32
C GLY A 514 2.81 2.24 26.61
N VAL A 515 3.79 2.75 25.89
CA VAL A 515 4.82 1.99 25.19
C VAL A 515 6.16 2.23 25.87
N ILE A 516 6.93 1.18 26.11
CA ILE A 516 8.22 1.22 26.75
C ILE A 516 9.32 0.89 25.75
N ALA A 517 10.39 1.70 25.70
CA ALA A 517 11.64 1.33 25.05
C ALA A 517 12.78 1.35 26.06
N ALA A 518 13.62 0.32 26.00
CA ALA A 518 14.86 0.21 26.74
C ALA A 518 16.04 0.12 25.77
N ASN A 519 17.14 0.84 26.06
CA ASN A 519 18.34 0.81 25.21
C ASN A 519 19.38 -0.28 25.61
N ARG A 520 19.00 -1.15 26.54
CA ARG A 520 19.76 -2.35 26.98
C ARG A 520 18.78 -3.53 27.14
N PRO A 521 19.26 -4.77 27.22
CA PRO A 521 18.42 -5.92 27.48
C PRO A 521 17.55 -5.75 28.72
N VAL A 522 16.29 -6.22 28.62
CA VAL A 522 15.34 -6.17 29.76
C VAL A 522 15.67 -7.31 30.72
N SER A 523 16.04 -6.96 31.96
CA SER A 523 16.32 -7.91 33.06
C SER A 523 15.02 -8.45 33.67
N LEU A 524 15.15 -9.54 34.48
CA LEU A 524 14.04 -10.08 35.23
C LEU A 524 13.39 -9.03 36.14
N GLU A 525 14.19 -8.24 36.90
CA GLU A 525 13.68 -7.21 37.80
C GLU A 525 12.90 -6.12 37.05
N ALA A 526 13.39 -5.67 35.91
CA ALA A 526 12.67 -4.72 35.06
C ALA A 526 11.36 -5.33 34.53
N ALA A 527 11.40 -6.59 34.12
CA ALA A 527 10.23 -7.28 33.62
C ALA A 527 9.11 -7.45 34.67
N GLU A 528 9.46 -7.73 35.91
CA GLU A 528 8.52 -7.79 37.04
C GLU A 528 7.84 -6.42 37.26
N GLN A 529 8.59 -5.33 37.27
CA GLN A 529 8.04 -3.96 37.40
C GLN A 529 7.11 -3.62 36.22
N ILE A 530 7.48 -3.95 34.96
CA ILE A 530 6.69 -3.73 33.79
C ILE A 530 5.40 -4.56 33.83
N ALA A 531 5.48 -5.79 34.33
CA ALA A 531 4.32 -6.67 34.41
C ALA A 531 3.23 -6.19 35.39
N ASP A 532 3.57 -5.34 36.36
CA ASP A 532 2.61 -4.79 37.33
C ASP A 532 1.73 -3.68 36.73
N VAL A 533 2.12 -3.12 35.58
CA VAL A 533 1.39 -2.04 34.91
C VAL A 533 0.89 -2.51 33.55
N PHE A 534 -0.33 -2.10 33.16
CA PHE A 534 -0.80 -2.37 31.79
C PHE A 534 0.08 -1.61 30.79
N THR A 535 0.81 -2.37 29.97
CA THR A 535 1.72 -1.87 28.93
C THR A 535 1.33 -2.45 27.57
N GLU A 536 1.30 -1.61 26.55
CA GLU A 536 0.93 -2.04 25.19
C GLU A 536 2.09 -2.71 24.47
N VAL A 537 3.28 -2.12 24.52
CA VAL A 537 4.49 -2.59 23.82
C VAL A 537 5.72 -2.42 24.70
N VAL A 538 6.63 -3.37 24.65
CA VAL A 538 8.00 -3.22 25.15
C VAL A 538 8.97 -3.50 24.01
N LEU A 539 9.84 -2.54 23.70
CA LEU A 539 10.93 -2.65 22.76
C LEU A 539 12.27 -2.68 23.50
N ALA A 540 13.12 -3.62 23.17
CA ALA A 540 14.48 -3.68 23.69
C ALA A 540 15.43 -4.34 22.67
N PRO A 541 16.77 -4.16 22.81
CA PRO A 541 17.72 -4.90 21.97
C PRO A 541 17.67 -6.41 22.22
N ASP A 542 17.35 -6.82 23.44
CA ASP A 542 17.09 -8.21 23.81
C ASP A 542 16.33 -8.30 25.15
N PHE A 543 16.02 -9.52 25.59
CA PHE A 543 15.36 -9.82 26.85
C PHE A 543 16.04 -11.03 27.50
N ASP A 544 16.26 -10.99 28.81
CA ASP A 544 16.68 -12.17 29.53
C ASP A 544 15.60 -13.26 29.47
N ALA A 545 15.96 -14.52 29.45
CA ALA A 545 15.02 -15.63 29.31
C ALA A 545 13.92 -15.60 30.40
N GLU A 546 14.31 -15.34 31.65
CA GLU A 546 13.38 -15.24 32.78
C GLU A 546 12.48 -14.00 32.67
N ALA A 547 12.97 -12.89 32.09
CA ALA A 547 12.20 -11.70 31.81
C ALA A 547 11.09 -11.98 30.77
N LEU A 548 11.43 -12.71 29.72
CA LEU A 548 10.45 -13.15 28.71
C LEU A 548 9.35 -14.01 29.35
N ASP A 549 9.70 -14.95 30.24
CA ASP A 549 8.75 -15.82 30.92
C ASP A 549 7.76 -15.02 31.78
N VAL A 550 8.22 -13.98 32.46
CA VAL A 550 7.37 -13.07 33.25
C VAL A 550 6.42 -12.30 32.34
N LEU A 551 6.96 -11.62 31.33
CA LEU A 551 6.17 -10.75 30.44
C LEU A 551 5.17 -11.55 29.58
N ARG A 552 5.51 -12.76 29.14
CA ARG A 552 4.61 -13.63 28.36
C ARG A 552 3.35 -14.06 29.13
N ARG A 553 3.34 -13.96 30.46
CA ARG A 553 2.12 -14.18 31.25
C ARG A 553 1.04 -13.14 30.96
N LYS A 554 1.43 -11.97 30.45
CA LYS A 554 0.52 -10.90 30.01
C LYS A 554 0.15 -11.10 28.55
N LYS A 555 -0.94 -11.80 28.29
CA LYS A 555 -1.37 -12.28 26.98
C LYS A 555 -1.37 -11.22 25.85
N ASN A 556 -1.55 -9.94 26.18
CA ASN A 556 -1.78 -8.89 25.19
C ASN A 556 -0.56 -7.98 24.95
N ILE A 557 0.47 -8.00 25.83
CA ILE A 557 1.65 -7.19 25.71
C ILE A 557 2.45 -7.60 24.46
N ARG A 558 2.91 -6.65 23.69
CA ARG A 558 3.77 -6.91 22.54
C ARG A 558 5.21 -6.76 22.95
N LEU A 559 6.00 -7.79 22.72
CA LEU A 559 7.43 -7.78 23.01
C LEU A 559 8.17 -7.73 21.68
N LEU A 560 8.92 -6.65 21.46
CA LEU A 560 9.67 -6.42 20.25
C LEU A 560 11.18 -6.47 20.55
N ARG A 561 11.89 -7.30 19.79
CA ARG A 561 13.34 -7.34 19.79
C ARG A 561 13.87 -6.58 18.59
N LEU A 562 14.69 -5.58 18.84
CA LEU A 562 15.39 -4.82 17.80
C LEU A 562 16.80 -4.52 18.31
N PRO A 563 17.84 -5.18 17.80
CA PRO A 563 19.22 -4.88 18.12
C PRO A 563 19.57 -3.40 17.89
N ALA A 564 20.63 -2.93 18.48
CA ALA A 564 21.13 -1.59 18.22
C ALA A 564 21.42 -1.43 16.72
N LEU A 565 20.97 -0.33 16.16
CA LEU A 565 21.17 -0.03 14.74
C LEU A 565 22.46 0.79 14.58
N ASP A 566 23.14 0.58 13.45
CA ASP A 566 24.31 1.37 13.08
C ASP A 566 23.88 2.77 12.62
N GLY A 567 23.94 3.71 13.52
CA GLY A 567 23.59 5.12 13.31
C GLY A 567 22.09 5.39 13.17
N PRO A 568 21.68 6.66 13.36
CA PRO A 568 20.32 7.12 13.11
C PRO A 568 20.03 7.24 11.61
N ASP A 569 18.76 7.41 11.25
CA ASP A 569 18.37 7.77 9.88
C ASP A 569 19.00 9.10 9.48
N ASP A 570 19.53 9.19 8.27
CA ASP A 570 20.18 10.41 7.78
C ASP A 570 19.16 11.47 7.38
N LEU A 571 18.00 11.05 6.89
CA LEU A 571 16.92 11.93 6.44
C LEU A 571 15.59 11.61 7.11
N GLU A 572 14.88 12.64 7.45
CA GLU A 572 13.46 12.57 7.86
C GLU A 572 12.55 13.02 6.72
N LEU A 573 11.51 12.21 6.48
CA LEU A 573 10.54 12.41 5.40
C LEU A 573 9.18 12.77 6.00
N ARG A 574 8.61 13.90 5.62
CA ARG A 574 7.29 14.31 6.06
C ARG A 574 6.38 14.59 4.87
N PRO A 575 5.35 13.76 4.63
CA PRO A 575 4.38 14.01 3.57
C PRO A 575 3.60 15.29 3.84
N ILE A 576 3.42 16.10 2.79
CA ILE A 576 2.53 17.26 2.76
C ILE A 576 1.61 17.16 1.55
N SER A 577 0.57 18.00 1.49
CA SER A 577 -0.32 18.02 0.33
C SER A 577 0.47 18.37 -0.95
N GLY A 578 0.52 17.42 -1.89
CA GLY A 578 1.20 17.60 -3.18
C GLY A 578 2.72 17.45 -3.15
N GLY A 579 3.34 17.03 -2.03
CA GLY A 579 4.79 16.91 -1.95
C GLY A 579 5.32 16.23 -0.70
N LEU A 580 6.61 16.36 -0.53
CA LEU A 580 7.38 15.80 0.57
C LEU A 580 8.34 16.86 1.12
N LEU A 581 8.33 17.09 2.43
CA LEU A 581 9.42 17.78 3.11
C LEU A 581 10.49 16.78 3.48
N VAL A 582 11.73 17.14 3.23
CA VAL A 582 12.91 16.34 3.55
C VAL A 582 13.86 17.20 4.36
N GLN A 583 14.35 16.66 5.45
CA GLN A 583 15.38 17.30 6.29
C GLN A 583 16.39 16.25 6.77
N THR A 584 17.58 16.70 7.16
CA THR A 584 18.49 15.84 7.93
C THR A 584 17.88 15.55 9.31
N SER A 585 18.08 14.33 9.79
CA SER A 585 17.58 13.94 11.11
C SER A 585 18.19 14.83 12.20
N ASP A 586 17.34 15.28 13.12
CA ASP A 586 17.80 16.01 14.31
C ASP A 586 18.56 15.04 15.24
N ARG A 587 19.84 15.31 15.46
CA ARG A 587 20.76 14.49 16.26
C ARG A 587 21.25 15.28 17.45
N ILE A 588 21.70 14.57 18.51
CA ILE A 588 22.40 15.16 19.66
C ILE A 588 23.90 15.20 19.32
N ASP A 589 24.28 15.98 18.33
CA ASP A 589 25.65 16.15 17.83
C ASP A 589 25.97 17.60 17.41
N ALA A 590 25.04 18.52 17.64
CA ALA A 590 25.29 19.94 17.40
C ALA A 590 26.22 20.54 18.45
N PRO A 591 26.95 21.64 18.15
CA PRO A 591 27.88 22.24 19.11
C PRO A 591 27.28 22.56 20.47
N GLY A 592 25.99 22.96 20.52
CA GLY A 592 25.28 23.24 21.78
C GLY A 592 24.82 22.02 22.56
N ASP A 593 25.08 20.80 22.09
CA ASP A 593 24.76 19.57 22.80
C ASP A 593 25.89 19.13 23.73
N ASP A 594 27.07 19.66 23.50
CA ASP A 594 28.20 19.53 24.45
C ASP A 594 28.10 20.61 25.54
N PRO A 595 27.93 20.22 26.83
CA PRO A 595 27.82 21.17 27.92
C PRO A 595 29.08 22.04 28.09
N ALA A 596 30.24 21.64 27.56
CA ALA A 596 31.43 22.45 27.55
C ALA A 596 31.30 23.74 26.72
N ASN A 597 30.38 23.76 25.76
CA ASN A 597 30.09 24.91 24.93
C ASN A 597 28.94 25.81 25.46
N TRP A 598 28.31 25.42 26.57
CA TRP A 598 27.24 26.21 27.16
C TRP A 598 27.72 27.51 27.77
N THR A 599 27.04 28.59 27.56
CA THR A 599 27.31 29.87 28.17
C THR A 599 26.53 30.00 29.47
N LEU A 600 27.23 30.17 30.59
CA LEU A 600 26.61 30.55 31.86
C LEU A 600 26.15 32.01 31.76
N ALA A 601 24.85 32.23 31.63
CA ALA A 601 24.30 33.58 31.48
C ALA A 601 24.09 34.30 32.81
N THR A 602 23.75 33.55 33.89
CA THR A 602 23.61 34.09 35.25
C THR A 602 23.64 32.95 36.28
N GLY A 603 23.78 33.30 37.54
CA GLY A 603 23.89 32.38 38.68
C GLY A 603 25.27 31.79 38.88
N GLU A 604 25.37 30.82 39.77
CA GLU A 604 26.61 30.07 40.01
C GLU A 604 26.72 28.91 39.02
N ALA A 605 27.95 28.54 38.63
CA ALA A 605 28.17 27.36 37.81
C ALA A 605 27.60 26.11 38.51
N ALA A 606 26.90 25.31 37.77
CA ALA A 606 26.29 24.08 38.26
C ALA A 606 27.37 23.12 38.78
N ASP A 607 27.12 22.50 39.91
CA ASP A 607 27.94 21.37 40.39
C ASP A 607 27.75 20.16 39.45
N GLU A 608 28.59 19.14 39.60
CA GLU A 608 28.61 17.96 38.74
C GLU A 608 27.25 17.27 38.66
N ALA A 609 26.55 17.13 39.79
CA ALA A 609 25.22 16.47 39.81
C ALA A 609 24.16 17.32 39.11
N THR A 610 24.15 18.63 39.35
CA THR A 610 23.23 19.57 38.68
C THR A 610 23.49 19.64 37.18
N LEU A 611 24.78 19.67 36.79
CA LEU A 611 25.14 19.66 35.35
C LEU A 611 24.71 18.36 34.67
N ALA A 612 24.90 17.20 35.34
CA ALA A 612 24.42 15.91 34.82
C ALA A 612 22.89 15.89 34.62
N ASP A 613 22.14 16.48 35.56
CA ASP A 613 20.67 16.62 35.40
C ASP A 613 20.31 17.58 34.28
N LEU A 614 21.01 18.69 34.07
CA LEU A 614 20.80 19.63 32.97
C LEU A 614 21.09 18.98 31.63
N VAL A 615 22.19 18.22 31.49
CA VAL A 615 22.54 17.48 30.28
C VAL A 615 21.47 16.41 29.97
N PHE A 616 21.02 15.69 31.00
CA PHE A 616 19.94 14.74 30.88
C PHE A 616 18.66 15.44 30.40
N ALA A 617 18.26 16.54 31.02
CA ALA A 617 17.04 17.28 30.66
C ALA A 617 17.12 17.85 29.25
N TRP A 618 18.29 18.36 28.82
CA TRP A 618 18.55 18.85 27.48
C TRP A 618 18.36 17.77 26.42
N ARG A 619 18.93 16.59 26.63
CA ARG A 619 18.75 15.44 25.70
C ARG A 619 17.32 14.94 25.71
N ALA A 620 16.68 14.82 26.86
CA ALA A 620 15.31 14.31 26.98
C ALA A 620 14.27 15.25 26.37
N VAL A 621 14.47 16.59 26.45
CA VAL A 621 13.48 17.54 25.90
C VAL A 621 13.34 17.49 24.39
N ARG A 622 14.38 17.03 23.67
CA ARG A 622 14.34 16.80 22.22
C ARG A 622 13.20 15.86 21.78
N SER A 623 12.87 14.87 22.60
CA SER A 623 11.78 13.92 22.30
C SER A 623 10.39 14.42 22.69
N VAL A 624 10.26 15.64 23.18
CA VAL A 624 8.99 16.23 23.61
C VAL A 624 8.43 17.15 22.54
N LYS A 625 7.14 16.98 22.22
CA LYS A 625 6.47 17.86 21.23
C LYS A 625 6.46 19.31 21.68
N SER A 626 6.87 20.20 20.77
CA SER A 626 6.99 21.66 21.00
C SER A 626 5.60 22.33 21.18
N ASN A 627 5.46 23.43 21.95
CA ASN A 627 6.49 23.96 22.83
C ASN A 627 6.67 23.02 24.01
N ALA A 628 7.93 22.76 24.36
CA ALA A 628 8.28 21.78 25.37
C ALA A 628 9.08 22.39 26.55
N ILE A 629 8.68 22.02 27.76
CA ILE A 629 9.44 22.22 28.98
C ILE A 629 9.53 20.88 29.70
N LEU A 630 10.76 20.49 30.05
CA LEU A 630 11.02 19.25 30.76
C LEU A 630 11.74 19.54 32.06
N LEU A 631 11.23 18.98 33.17
CA LEU A 631 11.85 19.06 34.51
C LEU A 631 12.53 17.73 34.81
N ALA A 632 13.73 17.80 35.35
CA ALA A 632 14.52 16.61 35.68
C ALA A 632 15.21 16.74 37.06
N SER A 633 15.42 15.58 37.66
CA SER A 633 16.23 15.41 38.89
C SER A 633 16.75 13.98 38.93
N ASP A 634 17.98 13.76 39.34
CA ASP A 634 18.62 12.45 39.41
C ASP A 634 18.59 11.68 38.09
N ARG A 635 18.87 12.39 37.00
CA ARG A 635 18.81 11.86 35.61
C ARG A 635 17.47 11.17 35.24
N ALA A 636 16.38 11.73 35.75
CA ALA A 636 15.05 11.28 35.51
C ALA A 636 14.10 12.47 35.30
N THR A 637 13.15 12.36 34.41
CA THR A 637 12.08 13.34 34.28
C THR A 637 11.21 13.35 35.54
N VAL A 638 10.83 14.51 36.00
CA VAL A 638 9.89 14.68 37.13
C VAL A 638 8.61 15.40 36.72
N GLY A 639 8.62 16.07 35.56
CA GLY A 639 7.46 16.72 35.00
C GLY A 639 7.72 17.14 33.56
N VAL A 640 6.75 16.93 32.67
CA VAL A 640 6.87 17.24 31.25
C VAL A 640 5.66 18.04 30.80
N GLY A 641 5.90 19.22 30.24
CA GLY A 641 4.92 20.05 29.57
C GLY A 641 5.16 19.99 28.05
N MET A 642 4.22 19.36 27.31
CA MET A 642 4.36 19.03 25.90
C MET A 642 3.25 19.67 25.07
N GLY A 643 3.57 19.96 23.80
CA GLY A 643 2.61 20.24 22.75
C GLY A 643 1.74 21.48 22.96
N GLN A 644 2.21 22.48 23.70
CA GLN A 644 1.44 23.68 24.00
C GLN A 644 1.70 24.77 22.94
N VAL A 645 0.67 25.56 22.63
CA VAL A 645 0.78 26.67 21.65
C VAL A 645 1.59 27.87 22.20
N ASN A 646 1.83 27.90 23.50
CA ASN A 646 2.68 28.89 24.12
C ASN A 646 3.58 28.23 25.21
N ARG A 647 4.72 28.83 25.49
CA ARG A 647 5.73 28.25 26.40
C ARG A 647 5.34 28.36 27.85
N VAL A 648 4.61 29.41 28.26
CA VAL A 648 4.17 29.58 29.65
C VAL A 648 3.19 28.48 30.07
N ASP A 649 2.35 27.99 29.21
CA ASP A 649 1.45 26.87 29.49
C ASP A 649 2.22 25.55 29.59
N SER A 650 3.26 25.36 28.75
CA SER A 650 4.19 24.22 28.91
C SER A 650 4.89 24.26 30.27
N SER A 651 5.37 25.41 30.72
CA SER A 651 5.96 25.58 32.05
C SER A 651 4.97 25.23 33.18
N ARG A 652 3.74 25.75 33.11
CA ARG A 652 2.68 25.43 34.08
C ARG A 652 2.36 23.93 34.11
N LEU A 653 2.23 23.32 32.94
CA LEU A 653 1.91 21.89 32.81
C LEU A 653 3.07 21.03 33.41
N ALA A 654 4.31 21.36 33.10
CA ALA A 654 5.47 20.66 33.64
C ALA A 654 5.51 20.75 35.18
N VAL A 655 5.32 21.95 35.73
CA VAL A 655 5.25 22.19 37.18
C VAL A 655 4.11 21.42 37.82
N GLN A 656 2.90 21.49 37.24
CA GLN A 656 1.74 20.78 37.76
C GLN A 656 1.95 19.26 37.82
N ARG A 657 2.56 18.67 36.80
CA ARG A 657 2.87 17.23 36.76
C ARG A 657 3.96 16.83 37.70
N ALA A 658 4.95 17.68 37.89
CA ALA A 658 6.01 17.44 38.85
C ALA A 658 5.50 17.42 40.28
N GLY A 659 4.52 18.27 40.62
CA GLY A 659 4.05 18.47 41.98
C GLY A 659 5.21 18.87 42.91
N ASP A 660 5.32 18.26 44.08
CA ASP A 660 6.39 18.58 45.02
C ASP A 660 7.82 18.26 44.54
N ARG A 661 7.97 17.42 43.50
CA ARG A 661 9.27 17.06 42.92
C ARG A 661 9.89 18.18 42.08
N VAL A 662 9.16 19.29 41.82
CA VAL A 662 9.70 20.47 41.15
C VAL A 662 10.77 21.18 41.97
N LYS A 663 10.66 21.13 43.30
CA LYS A 663 11.58 21.83 44.19
C LYS A 663 13.00 21.27 44.08
N GLY A 664 13.94 22.11 43.70
CA GLY A 664 15.33 21.73 43.50
C GLY A 664 15.61 20.94 42.22
N SER A 665 14.62 20.72 41.35
CA SER A 665 14.81 20.15 40.01
C SER A 665 15.52 21.14 39.07
N VAL A 666 15.93 20.62 37.89
CA VAL A 666 16.41 21.43 36.78
C VAL A 666 15.36 21.47 35.67
N ALA A 667 15.46 22.45 34.78
CA ALA A 667 14.56 22.55 33.62
C ALA A 667 15.35 22.66 32.32
N ALA A 668 14.81 22.05 31.25
CA ALA A 668 15.21 22.30 29.87
C ALA A 668 14.05 22.83 29.07
N SER A 669 14.32 23.75 28.14
CA SER A 669 13.38 24.28 27.17
C SER A 669 13.87 23.98 25.77
N ASP A 670 12.99 23.43 24.88
CA ASP A 670 13.31 23.07 23.51
C ASP A 670 13.69 24.29 22.64
N ALA A 671 13.30 25.50 23.05
CA ALA A 671 13.65 26.75 22.41
C ALA A 671 13.79 27.89 23.47
N PHE A 672 14.17 29.09 23.05
CA PHE A 672 14.28 30.26 23.94
C PHE A 672 12.92 30.65 24.55
N PHE A 673 12.97 31.27 25.74
CA PHE A 673 11.83 31.94 26.31
C PHE A 673 11.61 33.29 25.60
N PRO A 674 10.45 33.51 24.94
CA PRO A 674 10.20 34.80 24.27
C PRO A 674 9.92 35.94 25.24
N PHE A 675 9.51 35.60 26.48
CA PHE A 675 9.22 36.47 27.59
C PHE A 675 9.63 35.81 28.90
N PRO A 676 9.88 36.57 29.99
CA PRO A 676 10.26 36.01 31.29
C PRO A 676 9.18 35.15 31.96
N ASP A 677 7.90 35.31 31.57
CA ASP A 677 6.73 34.68 32.22
C ASP A 677 6.82 33.15 32.30
N GLY A 678 7.24 32.49 31.20
CA GLY A 678 7.44 31.05 31.21
C GLY A 678 8.54 30.58 32.13
N LEU A 679 9.66 31.31 32.17
CA LEU A 679 10.77 31.07 33.13
C LEU A 679 10.32 31.35 34.55
N GLN A 680 9.60 32.46 34.80
CA GLN A 680 9.15 32.84 36.14
C GLN A 680 8.28 31.75 36.79
N VAL A 681 7.40 31.08 36.02
CA VAL A 681 6.61 29.93 36.51
C VAL A 681 7.51 28.82 37.08
N LEU A 682 8.65 28.54 36.41
CA LEU A 682 9.62 27.53 36.87
C LEU A 682 10.36 28.00 38.15
N LEU A 683 10.81 29.23 38.14
CA LEU A 683 11.54 29.82 39.27
C LEU A 683 10.67 29.91 40.54
N ASP A 684 9.43 30.37 40.42
CA ASP A 684 8.47 30.45 41.52
C ASP A 684 8.12 29.06 42.09
N ALA A 685 8.19 28.01 41.26
CA ALA A 685 7.99 26.64 41.70
C ALA A 685 9.22 26.00 42.36
N GLY A 686 10.38 26.66 42.31
CA GLY A 686 11.62 26.23 42.99
C GLY A 686 12.60 25.43 42.11
N VAL A 687 12.53 25.61 40.79
CA VAL A 687 13.56 25.11 39.85
C VAL A 687 14.86 25.85 40.11
N ARG A 688 15.97 25.11 40.29
CA ARG A 688 17.28 25.69 40.69
C ARG A 688 18.18 26.09 39.53
N ALA A 689 18.02 25.41 38.39
CA ALA A 689 18.85 25.65 37.22
C ALA A 689 18.05 25.37 35.93
N VAL A 690 18.33 26.15 34.89
CA VAL A 690 17.61 26.07 33.60
C VAL A 690 18.60 26.06 32.45
N VAL A 691 18.34 25.28 31.44
CA VAL A 691 19.05 25.27 30.14
C VAL A 691 18.09 25.59 29.00
N GLN A 692 18.47 26.50 28.13
CA GLN A 692 17.72 26.90 26.96
C GLN A 692 18.65 27.32 25.81
N PRO A 693 18.18 27.38 24.56
CA PRO A 693 18.98 27.83 23.42
C PRO A 693 19.50 29.29 23.55
N GLY A 694 18.67 30.21 24.02
CA GLY A 694 18.91 31.65 23.88
C GLY A 694 18.62 32.12 22.44
N GLY A 695 18.94 33.40 22.16
CA GLY A 695 18.73 34.01 20.82
C GLY A 695 17.45 34.82 20.72
N SER A 696 16.73 35.05 21.83
CA SER A 696 15.59 35.95 21.86
C SER A 696 16.05 37.42 21.94
N VAL A 697 15.33 38.32 21.28
CA VAL A 697 15.53 39.77 21.44
C VAL A 697 15.31 40.23 22.90
N ARG A 698 14.69 39.40 23.73
CA ARG A 698 14.41 39.63 25.15
C ARG A 698 15.22 38.76 26.09
N ASP A 699 16.31 38.16 25.63
CA ASP A 699 17.17 37.33 26.52
C ASP A 699 17.64 38.11 27.76
N ALA A 700 17.91 39.41 27.62
CA ALA A 700 18.30 40.24 28.78
C ALA A 700 17.22 40.27 29.85
N GLU A 701 15.93 40.30 29.51
CA GLU A 701 14.82 40.27 30.48
C GLU A 701 14.68 38.89 31.13
N VAL A 702 14.90 37.81 30.36
CA VAL A 702 14.88 36.42 30.82
C VAL A 702 16.04 36.16 31.79
N ILE A 703 17.24 36.62 31.44
CA ILE A 703 18.44 36.51 32.29
C ILE A 703 18.23 37.29 33.60
N ALA A 704 17.75 38.54 33.54
CA ALA A 704 17.45 39.34 34.71
C ALA A 704 16.45 38.68 35.67
N ALA A 705 15.43 37.98 35.13
CA ALA A 705 14.48 37.24 35.95
C ALA A 705 15.13 36.06 36.70
N ALA A 706 16.05 35.34 36.08
CA ALA A 706 16.82 34.27 36.72
C ALA A 706 17.79 34.84 37.78
N GLU A 707 18.50 35.94 37.46
CA GLU A 707 19.41 36.62 38.32
C GLU A 707 18.74 37.13 39.63
N ALA A 708 17.51 37.65 39.49
CA ALA A 708 16.77 38.19 40.63
C ALA A 708 16.49 37.17 41.75
N VAL A 709 16.48 35.87 41.42
CA VAL A 709 16.26 34.78 42.39
C VAL A 709 17.51 33.92 42.58
N GLY A 710 18.64 34.29 41.98
CA GLY A 710 19.92 33.54 42.08
C GLY A 710 19.90 32.17 41.38
N ALA A 711 19.03 31.97 40.40
CA ALA A 711 18.97 30.72 39.67
C ALA A 711 20.03 30.64 38.57
N THR A 712 20.58 29.45 38.35
CA THR A 712 21.53 29.18 37.28
C THR A 712 20.84 29.09 35.93
N LEU A 713 21.33 29.83 34.95
CA LEU A 713 20.81 29.79 33.56
C LEU A 713 21.96 29.57 32.57
N TYR A 714 21.83 28.49 31.78
CA TYR A 714 22.74 28.20 30.68
C TYR A 714 22.06 28.44 29.33
N LEU A 715 22.84 28.92 28.36
CA LEU A 715 22.47 29.08 26.97
C LEU A 715 23.28 28.13 26.10
N THR A 716 22.59 27.29 25.31
CA THR A 716 23.23 26.25 24.48
C THR A 716 23.60 26.77 23.09
N GLY A 717 22.91 27.81 22.57
CA GLY A 717 23.03 28.27 21.17
C GLY A 717 22.42 27.32 20.12
N THR A 718 21.94 26.16 20.53
CA THR A 718 21.29 25.15 19.68
C THR A 718 19.87 24.90 20.17
N ARG A 719 18.95 24.56 19.28
CA ARG A 719 17.59 24.18 19.66
C ARG A 719 17.21 22.85 19.03
N HIS A 720 16.27 22.12 19.66
CA HIS A 720 15.71 20.88 19.19
C HIS A 720 14.19 20.94 19.20
N PHE A 721 13.56 21.31 18.08
CA PHE A 721 12.12 21.30 17.94
C PHE A 721 11.61 19.94 17.45
N ALA A 722 10.58 19.41 18.11
CA ALA A 722 9.85 18.25 17.64
C ALA A 722 8.38 18.62 17.36
N HIS A 723 7.91 18.51 16.12
CA HIS A 723 6.53 18.81 15.72
C HIS A 723 5.74 17.53 15.34
#